data_bb9d1157d0ce92a4b2544a447e75ba1d
#
_entry.id   bb9d1157d0ce92a4b2544a447e75ba1d
#
_cell.length_a   1.000
_cell.length_b   1.000
_cell.length_c   1.000
_cell.angle_alpha   90.00
_cell.angle_beta   90.00
_cell.angle_gamma   90.00
#
_symmetry.space_group_name_H-M   'P 1'
#
loop_
_entity.id
_entity.type
_entity.pdbx_description
1 polymer ?
#
loop_
_entity_poly.entity_id
_entity_poly.type
_entity_poly.pdbx_seq_one_letter_code
_entity_poly.pdbx_strand_id
1 'polypeptide(L)'
;MSAQSGERCAAERRAFRVSGIVQGVGFRPFVYRLAMRHMLTGWVLNDSAGVGIEAEGAAASLDAFAAALRDEAPLAASVTAVTVREIPPVGAQDFRILPSPEGDAPRTLVSPDLAVCADCRRETMDARDRRHGYAFTNCTNCGPRYSIIRGVPYDRPLTTMAAFRMCDACQEEYDDPADRRFHAQPNACADCGPAYRLLTETGAFDGDAIAETRRIVAAGGIVAVKGIGGYHLVCDARSEAAVTRLRARKHREDKALAVMAGSPETVRELCEVSADEEWLLTSPVAPIVLLRRHRRDAADAADGAGDADGGVAPSVAPGNAYLGVMLPYAPVHLLLLAPGDLWVMTSANMSGEPILYEDAAAERELRGIADAILTHNREIAHRVDDSVVRMAAGGRMILRRSRGFAPTPVALPFDSKISVLAGGAELKSTFCLTRGREAFLSEHIGDLTNAKVRASYEGTIAHYERLFDVRPQLLVADLHPNYLSTRYLTARAAAEGIPLVRVQHHHAHIAAVLAEHGCTERVLGAAFDGTGYGDDGRAWGGEFLVADLRGYERLGHFVYLPLPGGDKAAEEPWRLALWVLYGVHGDALAARCPAFAAQLPSGWQLLMQATAAGINAPLTSSVGRLFDAAAALLGITYVNTYEGRAAIELEQCARRARRRPRILLYRVHEGGVYGLGARDAGAAACLRGISPAEAYGRDAGRGAPLTIDFIPTLRILADGAEKLSDEERAGRALDFHVTLAAATYDLLDRLSRETRLRTVALSGGVFQNALLVELLLLFIRDKYRVLLPHTVPPNDGGIAYGQAAVGVMRDFGA
;
A
#
# COMPACT_ATOMS: atom_id res chain seq x y z
N MET A 1 -39.77 -43.61 46.72
CA MET A 1 -38.32 -43.67 46.39
C MET A 1 -38.24 -43.88 44.91
N SER A 2 -38.16 -42.81 44.13
CA SER A 2 -37.94 -42.87 42.70
C SER A 2 -36.50 -42.38 42.43
N ALA A 3 -35.65 -43.30 42.06
CA ALA A 3 -34.32 -42.97 41.63
C ALA A 3 -34.36 -42.26 40.30
N GLN A 4 -34.00 -41.00 40.26
CA GLN A 4 -33.67 -40.31 39.02
C GLN A 4 -32.35 -40.87 38.51
N SER A 5 -32.40 -41.71 37.48
CA SER A 5 -31.28 -42.11 36.66
C SER A 5 -30.86 -40.91 35.85
N GLY A 6 -29.83 -40.18 36.29
CA GLY A 6 -29.14 -39.20 35.47
C GLY A 6 -28.51 -39.92 34.29
N GLU A 7 -29.05 -39.76 33.09
CA GLU A 7 -28.36 -40.14 31.86
C GLU A 7 -27.01 -39.39 31.83
N ARG A 8 -25.92 -40.12 32.07
CA ARG A 8 -24.58 -39.64 31.74
C ARG A 8 -24.56 -39.49 30.22
N CYS A 9 -24.68 -38.28 29.71
CA CYS A 9 -24.43 -37.97 28.30
C CYS A 9 -23.10 -38.61 27.94
N ALA A 10 -23.09 -39.54 26.99
CA ALA A 10 -21.87 -40.20 26.54
C ALA A 10 -20.87 -39.12 26.08
N ALA A 11 -19.67 -39.14 26.64
CA ALA A 11 -18.62 -38.21 26.21
C ALA A 11 -18.24 -38.55 24.76
N GLU A 12 -18.34 -37.53 23.88
CA GLU A 12 -17.83 -37.59 22.52
C GLU A 12 -16.38 -37.03 22.47
N ARG A 13 -15.63 -37.48 21.47
CA ARG A 13 -14.32 -36.88 21.18
C ARG A 13 -14.23 -36.49 19.73
N ARG A 14 -13.73 -35.28 19.49
CA ARG A 14 -13.57 -34.73 18.15
C ARG A 14 -12.16 -34.22 17.94
N ALA A 15 -11.62 -34.49 16.75
CA ALA A 15 -10.40 -33.88 16.26
C ALA A 15 -10.76 -32.64 15.42
N PHE A 16 -10.15 -31.52 15.77
CA PHE A 16 -10.29 -30.25 15.05
C PHE A 16 -8.96 -29.90 14.40
N ARG A 17 -9.02 -29.39 13.18
CA ARG A 17 -7.89 -28.77 12.53
C ARG A 17 -8.25 -27.34 12.16
N VAL A 18 -7.45 -26.39 12.66
CA VAL A 18 -7.63 -24.98 12.40
C VAL A 18 -6.48 -24.49 11.53
N SER A 19 -6.84 -23.93 10.36
CA SER A 19 -5.89 -23.40 9.38
C SER A 19 -5.98 -21.86 9.29
N GLY A 20 -4.89 -21.23 8.82
CA GLY A 20 -4.77 -19.79 8.69
C GLY A 20 -3.62 -19.21 9.52
N ILE A 21 -3.69 -17.92 9.85
CA ILE A 21 -2.75 -17.28 10.78
C ILE A 21 -3.20 -17.60 12.20
N VAL A 22 -2.77 -18.77 12.68
CA VAL A 22 -3.17 -19.31 13.98
C VAL A 22 -1.97 -19.66 14.87
N GLN A 23 -0.75 -19.34 14.42
CA GLN A 23 0.48 -19.53 15.19
C GLN A 23 1.16 -18.19 15.45
N GLY A 24 1.82 -18.05 16.62
CA GLY A 24 2.43 -16.79 17.03
C GLY A 24 1.46 -15.67 17.42
N VAL A 25 0.16 -15.95 17.48
CA VAL A 25 -0.95 -15.00 17.71
C VAL A 25 -1.77 -15.35 18.96
N GLY A 26 -1.22 -16.13 19.88
CA GLY A 26 -1.91 -16.53 21.11
C GLY A 26 -3.03 -17.54 20.93
N PHE A 27 -3.07 -18.26 19.81
CA PHE A 27 -4.17 -19.19 19.50
C PHE A 27 -4.18 -20.42 20.42
N ARG A 28 -3.02 -21.05 20.71
CA ARG A 28 -2.94 -22.19 21.66
C ARG A 28 -3.46 -21.84 23.06
N PRO A 29 -3.01 -20.74 23.74
CA PRO A 29 -3.61 -20.34 25.02
C PRO A 29 -5.08 -19.92 24.90
N PHE A 30 -5.52 -19.39 23.77
CA PHE A 30 -6.95 -19.15 23.53
C PHE A 30 -7.75 -20.46 23.51
N VAL A 31 -7.29 -21.44 22.76
CA VAL A 31 -7.91 -22.78 22.69
C VAL A 31 -7.96 -23.43 24.07
N TYR A 32 -6.86 -23.33 24.84
CA TYR A 32 -6.79 -23.84 26.21
C TYR A 32 -7.88 -23.22 27.11
N ARG A 33 -7.94 -21.87 27.16
CA ARG A 33 -8.97 -21.17 27.94
C ARG A 33 -10.39 -21.49 27.47
N LEU A 34 -10.57 -21.62 26.15
CA LEU A 34 -11.86 -22.00 25.57
C LEU A 34 -12.28 -23.40 25.99
N ALA A 35 -11.36 -24.36 25.93
CA ALA A 35 -11.61 -25.74 26.37
C ALA A 35 -11.98 -25.82 27.88
N MET A 36 -11.25 -25.06 28.71
CA MET A 36 -11.55 -24.96 30.14
C MET A 36 -12.94 -24.35 30.38
N ARG A 37 -13.32 -23.30 29.65
CA ARG A 37 -14.67 -22.67 29.75
C ARG A 37 -15.80 -23.63 29.37
N HIS A 38 -15.56 -24.47 28.37
CA HIS A 38 -16.52 -25.48 27.92
C HIS A 38 -16.41 -26.85 28.65
N MET A 39 -15.55 -26.93 29.68
CA MET A 39 -15.32 -28.16 30.46
C MET A 39 -14.92 -29.35 29.60
N LEU A 40 -14.05 -29.11 28.60
CA LEU A 40 -13.51 -30.12 27.72
C LEU A 40 -12.14 -30.61 28.21
N THR A 41 -11.85 -31.88 27.96
CA THR A 41 -10.53 -32.48 28.17
C THR A 41 -9.88 -32.79 26.81
N GLY A 42 -8.54 -32.98 26.76
CA GLY A 42 -7.84 -33.26 25.52
C GLY A 42 -6.53 -32.52 25.38
N TRP A 43 -6.24 -32.04 24.15
CA TRP A 43 -5.00 -31.33 23.90
C TRP A 43 -5.09 -30.41 22.70
N VAL A 44 -4.15 -29.42 22.64
CA VAL A 44 -3.89 -28.57 21.49
C VAL A 44 -2.40 -28.55 21.20
N LEU A 45 -2.02 -28.57 19.92
CA LEU A 45 -0.64 -28.39 19.47
C LEU A 45 -0.59 -27.59 18.16
N ASN A 46 0.59 -27.02 17.89
CA ASN A 46 0.90 -26.51 16.55
C ASN A 46 1.57 -27.61 15.73
N ASP A 47 1.20 -27.72 14.47
CA ASP A 47 1.91 -28.57 13.49
C ASP A 47 2.18 -27.78 12.20
N SER A 48 2.76 -28.45 11.22
CA SER A 48 3.12 -27.86 9.91
C SER A 48 1.92 -27.32 9.13
N ALA A 49 0.69 -27.77 9.42
CA ALA A 49 -0.53 -27.42 8.67
C ALA A 49 -1.47 -26.46 9.45
N GLY A 50 -1.11 -26.06 10.67
CA GLY A 50 -1.92 -25.13 11.48
C GLY A 50 -1.96 -25.51 12.96
N VAL A 51 -3.18 -25.57 13.55
CA VAL A 51 -3.40 -25.98 14.92
C VAL A 51 -4.23 -27.27 14.94
N GLY A 52 -3.65 -28.33 15.51
CA GLY A 52 -4.34 -29.59 15.80
C GLY A 52 -4.93 -29.54 17.21
N ILE A 53 -6.18 -29.98 17.36
CA ILE A 53 -6.88 -30.06 18.65
C ILE A 53 -7.63 -31.39 18.70
N GLU A 54 -7.54 -32.08 19.82
CA GLU A 54 -8.50 -33.15 20.13
C GLU A 54 -9.19 -32.77 21.44
N ALA A 55 -10.51 -32.80 21.45
CA ALA A 55 -11.31 -32.43 22.60
C ALA A 55 -12.37 -33.47 22.86
N GLU A 56 -12.57 -33.77 24.14
CA GLU A 56 -13.52 -34.78 24.65
C GLU A 56 -14.45 -34.14 25.67
N GLY A 57 -15.76 -34.37 25.54
CA GLY A 57 -16.80 -33.80 26.42
C GLY A 57 -18.20 -34.04 25.92
N ALA A 58 -19.18 -33.27 26.41
CA ALA A 58 -20.55 -33.33 25.94
C ALA A 58 -20.68 -32.78 24.51
N ALA A 59 -21.51 -33.39 23.66
CA ALA A 59 -21.73 -32.98 22.26
C ALA A 59 -22.02 -31.49 22.13
N ALA A 60 -22.93 -30.93 22.95
CA ALA A 60 -23.27 -29.53 22.96
C ALA A 60 -22.06 -28.59 23.30
N SER A 61 -21.18 -29.03 24.23
CA SER A 61 -19.95 -28.30 24.56
C SER A 61 -18.96 -28.30 23.38
N LEU A 62 -18.83 -29.43 22.68
CA LEU A 62 -17.98 -29.54 21.49
C LEU A 62 -18.50 -28.72 20.32
N ASP A 63 -19.82 -28.61 20.13
CA ASP A 63 -20.44 -27.77 19.10
C ASP A 63 -20.20 -26.28 19.42
N ALA A 64 -20.42 -25.87 20.67
CA ALA A 64 -20.16 -24.50 21.11
C ALA A 64 -18.65 -24.14 20.99
N PHE A 65 -17.76 -25.07 21.34
CA PHE A 65 -16.32 -24.92 21.17
C PHE A 65 -15.94 -24.76 19.70
N ALA A 66 -16.50 -25.56 18.79
CA ALA A 66 -16.25 -25.45 17.36
C ALA A 66 -16.65 -24.09 16.76
N ALA A 67 -17.78 -23.55 17.19
CA ALA A 67 -18.22 -22.20 16.81
C ALA A 67 -17.27 -21.12 17.35
N ALA A 68 -16.97 -21.18 18.64
CA ALA A 68 -16.12 -20.21 19.31
C ALA A 68 -14.64 -20.20 18.78
N LEU A 69 -14.11 -21.32 18.29
CA LEU A 69 -12.80 -21.36 17.63
C LEU A 69 -12.69 -20.38 16.45
N ARG A 70 -13.80 -20.08 15.78
CA ARG A 70 -13.88 -19.13 14.66
C ARG A 70 -14.32 -17.75 15.13
N ASP A 71 -15.38 -17.69 15.90
CA ASP A 71 -16.11 -16.45 16.20
C ASP A 71 -15.43 -15.61 17.30
N GLU A 72 -14.69 -16.27 18.21
CA GLU A 72 -13.98 -15.65 19.32
C GLU A 72 -12.45 -15.68 19.16
N ALA A 73 -11.95 -15.99 17.96
CA ALA A 73 -10.52 -16.06 17.69
C ALA A 73 -9.80 -14.74 18.09
N PRO A 74 -8.56 -14.80 18.60
CA PRO A 74 -7.79 -13.60 18.91
C PRO A 74 -7.74 -12.65 17.72
N LEU A 75 -7.81 -11.33 17.96
CA LEU A 75 -7.79 -10.31 16.92
C LEU A 75 -6.58 -10.40 15.96
N ALA A 76 -5.48 -10.97 16.43
CA ALA A 76 -4.28 -11.23 15.64
C ALA A 76 -4.37 -12.51 14.79
N ALA A 77 -5.35 -13.36 15.03
CA ALA A 77 -5.56 -14.60 14.29
C ALA A 77 -6.44 -14.35 13.05
N SER A 78 -6.21 -15.14 12.02
CA SER A 78 -7.08 -15.20 10.85
C SER A 78 -7.38 -16.67 10.55
N VAL A 79 -8.53 -17.15 11.01
CA VAL A 79 -8.96 -18.53 10.81
C VAL A 79 -9.57 -18.67 9.43
N THR A 80 -8.92 -19.42 8.55
CA THR A 80 -9.40 -19.66 7.18
C THR A 80 -10.29 -20.90 7.09
N ALA A 81 -10.04 -21.93 7.91
CA ALA A 81 -10.85 -23.12 7.95
C ALA A 81 -10.79 -23.79 9.34
N VAL A 82 -11.91 -24.37 9.75
CA VAL A 82 -12.00 -25.30 10.89
C VAL A 82 -12.63 -26.58 10.35
N THR A 83 -11.87 -27.68 10.34
CA THR A 83 -12.39 -29.01 10.00
C THR A 83 -12.57 -29.82 11.27
N VAL A 84 -13.65 -30.58 11.34
CA VAL A 84 -14.02 -31.39 12.51
C VAL A 84 -14.21 -32.83 12.05
N ARG A 85 -13.67 -33.77 12.84
CA ARG A 85 -13.84 -35.20 12.62
C ARG A 85 -14.10 -35.91 13.96
N GLU A 86 -15.09 -36.74 14.03
CA GLU A 86 -15.33 -37.60 15.20
C GLU A 86 -14.24 -38.67 15.30
N ILE A 87 -13.80 -38.93 16.54
CA ILE A 87 -12.78 -39.92 16.88
C ILE A 87 -13.21 -40.67 18.16
N PRO A 88 -12.70 -41.89 18.40
CA PRO A 88 -13.04 -42.62 19.59
C PRO A 88 -12.62 -41.89 20.87
N PRO A 89 -13.48 -41.84 21.92
CA PRO A 89 -13.11 -41.31 23.24
C PRO A 89 -11.97 -42.12 23.88
N VAL A 90 -11.08 -41.41 24.60
CA VAL A 90 -9.93 -42.03 25.30
C VAL A 90 -9.97 -41.78 26.82
N GLY A 91 -10.97 -41.00 27.31
CA GLY A 91 -11.13 -40.70 28.73
C GLY A 91 -10.06 -39.75 29.25
N ALA A 92 -9.71 -38.76 28.47
CA ALA A 92 -8.77 -37.70 28.87
C ALA A 92 -9.25 -37.03 30.17
N GLN A 93 -8.33 -36.75 31.11
CA GLN A 93 -8.66 -36.20 32.42
C GLN A 93 -8.46 -34.68 32.50
N ASP A 94 -7.66 -34.13 31.67
CA ASP A 94 -7.32 -32.70 31.63
C ASP A 94 -7.20 -32.21 30.19
N PHE A 95 -7.05 -30.87 30.00
CA PHE A 95 -6.74 -30.29 28.70
C PHE A 95 -5.28 -29.79 28.72
N ARG A 96 -4.49 -30.17 27.73
CA ARG A 96 -3.05 -29.84 27.67
C ARG A 96 -2.64 -29.13 26.42
N ILE A 97 -1.61 -28.27 26.55
CA ILE A 97 -0.90 -27.73 25.41
C ILE A 97 0.34 -28.58 25.18
N LEU A 98 0.38 -29.27 24.03
CA LEU A 98 1.50 -30.16 23.69
C LEU A 98 2.59 -29.38 22.90
N PRO A 99 3.87 -29.80 23.03
CA PRO A 99 4.94 -29.29 22.19
C PRO A 99 4.68 -29.62 20.72
N SER A 100 5.18 -28.77 19.82
CA SER A 100 5.11 -29.02 18.37
C SER A 100 5.96 -30.23 18.00
N PRO A 101 5.47 -31.14 17.12
CA PRO A 101 6.25 -32.30 16.67
C PRO A 101 7.47 -31.83 15.86
N GLU A 102 8.61 -32.51 16.04
CA GLU A 102 9.80 -32.32 15.24
C GLU A 102 9.67 -33.15 13.94
N GLY A 103 9.95 -32.56 12.77
CA GLY A 103 10.24 -33.30 11.55
C GLY A 103 9.49 -32.94 10.27
N ASP A 104 8.41 -32.18 10.27
CA ASP A 104 7.77 -31.76 9.03
C ASP A 104 8.23 -30.35 8.61
N ALA A 105 8.45 -30.16 7.29
CA ALA A 105 8.76 -28.84 6.74
C ALA A 105 7.67 -27.85 7.19
N PRO A 106 8.02 -26.75 7.89
CA PRO A 106 7.03 -25.89 8.51
C PRO A 106 6.25 -25.12 7.43
N ARG A 107 4.96 -25.41 7.31
CA ARG A 107 4.00 -24.64 6.48
C ARG A 107 3.37 -23.47 7.24
N THR A 108 3.97 -23.08 8.36
CA THR A 108 3.46 -22.06 9.25
C THR A 108 3.50 -20.68 8.61
N LEU A 109 2.40 -19.95 8.71
CA LEU A 109 2.34 -18.55 8.31
C LEU A 109 2.96 -17.65 9.38
N VAL A 110 3.75 -16.69 8.93
CA VAL A 110 4.33 -15.66 9.81
C VAL A 110 3.35 -14.50 9.96
N SER A 111 3.03 -14.17 11.22
CA SER A 111 2.20 -13.00 11.52
C SER A 111 2.95 -11.70 11.20
N PRO A 112 2.28 -10.66 10.70
CA PRO A 112 2.86 -9.33 10.58
C PRO A 112 3.14 -8.74 11.96
N ASP A 113 3.91 -7.66 12.00
CA ASP A 113 4.07 -6.83 13.19
C ASP A 113 2.74 -6.15 13.53
N LEU A 114 2.34 -6.22 14.80
CA LEU A 114 1.03 -5.74 15.28
C LEU A 114 1.19 -4.58 16.25
N ALA A 115 0.24 -3.65 16.20
CA ALA A 115 0.19 -2.53 17.12
C ALA A 115 -0.04 -3.00 18.57
N VAL A 116 0.43 -2.19 19.53
CA VAL A 116 0.26 -2.43 20.97
C VAL A 116 -1.22 -2.56 21.32
N CYS A 117 -1.60 -3.66 21.96
CA CYS A 117 -2.99 -3.90 22.41
C CYS A 117 -3.34 -3.07 23.66
N ALA A 118 -4.64 -2.99 23.95
CA ALA A 118 -5.16 -2.21 25.08
C ALA A 118 -4.55 -2.63 26.42
N ASP A 119 -4.35 -3.94 26.64
CA ASP A 119 -3.75 -4.44 27.89
C ASP A 119 -2.28 -4.03 28.03
N CYS A 120 -1.48 -4.19 26.98
CA CYS A 120 -0.08 -3.77 27.01
C CYS A 120 0.06 -2.25 27.12
N ARG A 121 -0.87 -1.48 26.52
CA ARG A 121 -0.95 -0.03 26.69
C ARG A 121 -1.18 0.33 28.15
N ARG A 122 -2.19 -0.31 28.81
CA ARG A 122 -2.49 -0.10 30.21
C ARG A 122 -1.30 -0.40 31.10
N GLU A 123 -0.64 -1.55 30.94
CA GLU A 123 0.53 -1.94 31.74
C GLU A 123 1.71 -0.99 31.54
N THR A 124 1.97 -0.54 30.32
CA THR A 124 3.05 0.44 30.06
C THR A 124 2.78 1.77 30.78
N MET A 125 1.52 2.16 30.96
CA MET A 125 1.14 3.47 31.52
C MET A 125 0.74 3.42 33.01
N ASP A 126 0.44 2.26 33.60
CA ASP A 126 0.05 2.13 35.01
C ASP A 126 1.30 2.04 35.90
N ALA A 127 1.49 3.06 36.75
CA ALA A 127 2.63 3.13 37.69
C ALA A 127 2.73 1.95 38.68
N ARG A 128 1.65 1.17 38.82
CA ARG A 128 1.63 -0.03 39.70
C ARG A 128 2.07 -1.30 38.98
N ASP A 129 2.15 -1.27 37.65
CA ASP A 129 2.57 -2.44 36.88
C ASP A 129 4.10 -2.55 36.79
N ARG A 130 4.62 -3.77 36.85
CA ARG A 130 6.07 -4.04 36.74
C ARG A 130 6.68 -3.63 35.40
N ARG A 131 5.82 -3.41 34.37
CA ARG A 131 6.20 -2.92 33.03
C ARG A 131 5.88 -1.44 32.83
N HIS A 132 5.55 -0.71 33.89
CA HIS A 132 5.41 0.73 33.80
C HIS A 132 6.65 1.37 33.17
N GLY A 133 6.47 2.21 32.17
CA GLY A 133 7.55 2.87 31.46
C GLY A 133 8.41 1.95 30.57
N TYR A 134 8.10 0.66 30.45
CA TYR A 134 8.87 -0.25 29.61
C TYR A 134 8.50 -0.18 28.14
N ALA A 135 9.44 0.30 27.33
CA ALA A 135 9.23 0.62 25.90
C ALA A 135 9.07 -0.60 24.97
N PHE A 136 9.19 -1.83 25.48
CA PHE A 136 9.07 -3.08 24.71
C PHE A 136 7.98 -4.01 25.25
N THR A 137 7.06 -3.49 26.07
CA THR A 137 5.91 -4.25 26.58
C THR A 137 5.12 -4.87 25.42
N ASN A 138 4.89 -6.17 25.49
CA ASN A 138 4.16 -6.92 24.48
C ASN A 138 3.49 -8.17 25.07
N CYS A 139 2.67 -8.86 24.27
CA CYS A 139 2.09 -10.15 24.60
C CYS A 139 1.84 -10.97 23.31
N THR A 140 1.08 -12.07 23.40
CA THR A 140 0.73 -12.87 22.23
C THR A 140 -0.16 -12.13 21.21
N ASN A 141 -0.86 -11.05 21.62
CA ASN A 141 -1.79 -10.30 20.76
C ASN A 141 -1.18 -9.08 20.08
N CYS A 142 0.06 -8.68 20.41
CA CYS A 142 0.66 -7.45 19.90
C CYS A 142 2.19 -7.50 19.86
N GLY A 143 2.79 -6.47 19.28
CA GLY A 143 4.24 -6.29 19.20
C GLY A 143 4.88 -6.90 17.94
N PRO A 144 6.20 -6.94 17.90
CA PRO A 144 6.97 -7.37 16.72
C PRO A 144 6.83 -8.87 16.46
N ARG A 145 6.82 -9.23 15.20
CA ARG A 145 6.79 -10.60 14.68
C ARG A 145 7.73 -10.71 13.48
N TYR A 146 7.29 -10.21 12.32
CA TYR A 146 8.05 -10.27 11.07
C TYR A 146 9.37 -9.51 11.15
N SER A 147 9.39 -8.34 11.77
CA SER A 147 10.61 -7.53 11.89
C SER A 147 11.71 -8.17 12.74
N ILE A 148 11.38 -9.15 13.58
CA ILE A 148 12.35 -9.81 14.49
C ILE A 148 12.65 -11.27 14.15
N ILE A 149 11.91 -11.90 13.19
CA ILE A 149 12.07 -13.31 12.86
C ILE A 149 13.31 -13.56 12.02
N ARG A 150 14.06 -14.61 12.32
CA ARG A 150 15.21 -15.11 11.55
C ARG A 150 14.93 -16.42 10.83
N GLY A 151 13.92 -17.16 11.31
CA GLY A 151 13.53 -18.46 10.75
C GLY A 151 12.25 -18.98 11.37
N VAL A 152 11.71 -20.06 10.80
CA VAL A 152 10.52 -20.77 11.30
C VAL A 152 10.93 -22.12 11.87
N PRO A 153 10.19 -22.60 12.91
CA PRO A 153 9.00 -22.02 13.54
C PRO A 153 9.29 -20.70 14.26
N TYR A 154 8.24 -19.89 14.51
CA TYR A 154 8.35 -18.65 15.26
C TYR A 154 8.57 -18.94 16.75
N ASP A 155 9.83 -19.26 17.09
CA ASP A 155 10.28 -19.53 18.46
C ASP A 155 11.44 -18.59 18.84
N ARG A 156 11.54 -18.25 20.14
CA ARG A 156 12.49 -17.23 20.62
C ARG A 156 13.92 -17.42 20.12
N PRO A 157 14.51 -18.65 20.08
CA PRO A 157 15.86 -18.86 19.53
C PRO A 157 16.01 -18.47 18.06
N LEU A 158 14.91 -18.50 17.27
CA LEU A 158 14.86 -18.12 15.86
C LEU A 158 14.39 -16.66 15.66
N THR A 159 14.50 -15.83 16.68
CA THR A 159 14.22 -14.39 16.64
C THR A 159 15.39 -13.59 17.16
N THR A 160 15.36 -12.27 16.95
CA THR A 160 16.37 -11.36 17.54
C THR A 160 16.27 -11.26 19.07
N MET A 161 15.20 -11.80 19.68
CA MET A 161 15.05 -11.90 21.14
C MET A 161 15.88 -13.02 21.75
N ALA A 162 16.50 -13.90 20.95
CA ALA A 162 17.43 -14.92 21.44
C ALA A 162 18.59 -14.34 22.30
N ALA A 163 18.98 -13.09 22.01
CA ALA A 163 20.04 -12.40 22.76
C ALA A 163 19.62 -11.99 24.20
N PHE A 164 18.33 -12.05 24.54
CA PHE A 164 17.77 -11.58 25.81
C PHE A 164 17.22 -12.77 26.62
N ARG A 165 17.97 -13.22 27.64
CA ARG A 165 17.50 -14.27 28.55
C ARG A 165 16.43 -13.71 29.48
N MET A 166 15.28 -14.39 29.57
CA MET A 166 14.21 -14.00 30.48
C MET A 166 14.65 -14.11 31.96
N CYS A 167 14.22 -13.17 32.81
CA CYS A 167 14.27 -13.32 34.24
C CYS A 167 13.17 -14.29 34.71
N ASP A 168 13.25 -14.75 35.97
CA ASP A 168 12.36 -15.76 36.52
C ASP A 168 10.88 -15.37 36.38
N ALA A 169 10.53 -14.13 36.72
CA ALA A 169 9.16 -13.65 36.59
C ALA A 169 8.66 -13.60 35.12
N CYS A 170 9.52 -13.30 34.15
CA CYS A 170 9.14 -13.36 32.72
C CYS A 170 9.06 -14.80 32.22
N GLN A 171 9.86 -15.70 32.78
CA GLN A 171 9.82 -17.12 32.46
C GLN A 171 8.54 -17.75 33.00
N GLU A 172 8.13 -17.43 34.24
CA GLU A 172 6.87 -17.89 34.85
C GLU A 172 5.67 -17.49 33.98
N GLU A 173 5.56 -16.22 33.54
CA GLU A 173 4.50 -15.77 32.62
C GLU A 173 4.56 -16.50 31.27
N TYR A 174 5.76 -16.81 30.78
CA TYR A 174 5.97 -17.51 29.51
C TYR A 174 5.52 -18.98 29.60
N ASP A 175 5.66 -19.60 30.72
CA ASP A 175 5.36 -21.02 30.96
C ASP A 175 3.92 -21.25 31.52
N ASP A 176 3.23 -20.20 32.02
CA ASP A 176 1.87 -20.31 32.54
C ASP A 176 0.80 -20.24 31.41
N PRO A 177 0.07 -21.35 31.11
CA PRO A 177 -0.98 -21.36 30.11
C PRO A 177 -2.13 -20.37 30.37
N ALA A 178 -2.32 -19.94 31.62
CA ALA A 178 -3.35 -18.96 31.99
C ALA A 178 -2.90 -17.52 31.71
N ASP A 179 -1.59 -17.26 31.61
CA ASP A 179 -1.08 -15.93 31.35
C ASP A 179 -1.21 -15.55 29.87
N ARG A 180 -1.48 -14.28 29.60
CA ARG A 180 -1.58 -13.73 28.25
C ARG A 180 -0.23 -13.64 27.51
N ARG A 181 0.89 -13.90 28.18
CA ARG A 181 2.25 -14.00 27.65
C ARG A 181 2.73 -15.44 27.47
N PHE A 182 1.87 -16.43 27.70
CA PHE A 182 2.19 -17.82 27.44
C PHE A 182 2.75 -18.00 26.03
N HIS A 183 4.01 -18.46 25.94
CA HIS A 183 4.74 -18.59 24.68
C HIS A 183 4.80 -17.31 23.83
N ALA A 184 4.71 -16.12 24.44
CA ALA A 184 4.96 -14.85 23.74
C ALA A 184 6.47 -14.69 23.49
N GLN A 185 6.96 -15.01 22.31
CA GLN A 185 8.39 -15.07 22.00
C GLN A 185 9.16 -13.78 22.32
N PRO A 186 8.57 -12.55 22.14
CA PRO A 186 9.24 -11.30 22.50
C PRO A 186 9.05 -10.92 23.98
N ASN A 187 8.49 -11.78 24.86
CA ASN A 187 8.27 -11.45 26.27
C ASN A 187 9.55 -11.00 26.97
N ALA A 188 9.48 -9.89 27.69
CA ALA A 188 10.55 -9.30 28.48
C ALA A 188 10.02 -8.23 29.44
N CYS A 189 10.88 -7.74 30.35
CA CYS A 189 10.66 -6.57 31.18
C CYS A 189 11.93 -5.69 31.21
N ALA A 190 11.93 -4.62 31.99
CA ALA A 190 13.05 -3.70 32.08
C ALA A 190 14.37 -4.36 32.53
N ASP A 191 14.27 -5.43 33.36
CA ASP A 191 15.46 -6.11 33.91
C ASP A 191 16.11 -7.08 32.92
N CYS A 192 15.32 -7.70 32.02
CA CYS A 192 15.81 -8.80 31.16
C CYS A 192 15.70 -8.53 29.66
N GLY A 193 15.05 -7.46 29.25
CA GLY A 193 14.78 -7.16 27.85
C GLY A 193 15.63 -6.07 27.25
N PRO A 194 15.32 -5.68 26.01
CA PRO A 194 16.01 -4.57 25.35
C PRO A 194 15.74 -3.23 26.04
N ALA A 195 16.68 -2.30 25.86
CA ALA A 195 16.63 -0.96 26.42
C ALA A 195 16.96 0.09 25.36
N TYR A 196 16.34 1.28 25.48
CA TYR A 196 16.67 2.45 24.68
C TYR A 196 17.88 3.18 25.25
N ARG A 197 18.66 3.79 24.38
CA ARG A 197 19.73 4.74 24.69
C ARG A 197 19.64 5.91 23.71
N LEU A 198 19.99 7.10 24.17
CA LEU A 198 20.06 8.30 23.34
C LEU A 198 21.50 8.61 23.00
N LEU A 199 21.79 8.76 21.72
CA LEU A 199 23.09 9.22 21.21
C LEU A 199 22.95 10.69 20.79
N THR A 200 23.84 11.54 21.33
CA THR A 200 23.93 12.97 20.99
C THR A 200 25.26 13.23 20.27
N GLU A 201 25.48 14.46 19.85
CA GLU A 201 26.77 14.86 19.26
C GLU A 201 27.96 14.64 20.22
N THR A 202 27.70 14.74 21.51
CA THR A 202 28.73 14.57 22.56
C THR A 202 28.92 13.11 23.02
N GLY A 203 28.12 12.18 22.46
CA GLY A 203 28.15 10.76 22.79
C GLY A 203 26.85 10.24 23.40
N ALA A 204 26.91 9.11 24.12
CA ALA A 204 25.76 8.53 24.78
C ALA A 204 25.30 9.43 25.94
N PHE A 205 24.02 9.74 26.00
CA PHE A 205 23.39 10.51 27.08
C PHE A 205 23.24 9.62 28.31
N ASP A 206 23.68 10.14 29.46
CA ASP A 206 23.52 9.48 30.76
C ASP A 206 22.26 10.02 31.46
N GLY A 207 21.18 9.27 31.45
CA GLY A 207 19.88 9.64 31.99
C GLY A 207 18.70 9.00 31.28
N ASP A 208 17.50 9.52 31.53
CA ASP A 208 16.28 9.05 30.87
C ASP A 208 16.26 9.47 29.39
N ALA A 209 16.59 8.51 28.51
CA ALA A 209 16.69 8.71 27.07
C ALA A 209 15.33 9.15 26.45
N ILE A 210 14.20 8.69 27.00
CA ILE A 210 12.85 9.01 26.48
C ILE A 210 12.49 10.44 26.91
N ALA A 211 12.68 10.79 28.17
CA ALA A 211 12.41 12.15 28.67
C ALA A 211 13.27 13.18 27.93
N GLU A 212 14.56 12.88 27.71
CA GLU A 212 15.45 13.79 26.99
C GLU A 212 15.06 13.91 25.51
N THR A 213 14.62 12.83 24.86
CA THR A 213 14.08 12.89 23.48
C THR A 213 12.88 13.84 23.41
N ARG A 214 11.94 13.75 24.36
CA ARG A 214 10.79 14.67 24.43
C ARG A 214 11.25 16.13 24.60
N ARG A 215 12.24 16.36 25.46
CA ARG A 215 12.81 17.70 25.68
C ARG A 215 13.43 18.28 24.41
N ILE A 216 14.19 17.47 23.66
CA ILE A 216 14.82 17.88 22.40
C ILE A 216 13.75 18.24 21.36
N VAL A 217 12.72 17.41 21.19
CA VAL A 217 11.63 17.69 20.24
C VAL A 217 10.85 18.94 20.65
N ALA A 218 10.52 19.10 21.93
CA ALA A 218 9.84 20.29 22.45
C ALA A 218 10.66 21.58 22.27
N ALA A 219 11.99 21.47 22.28
CA ALA A 219 12.90 22.57 21.97
C ALA A 219 13.04 22.81 20.44
N GLY A 220 12.27 22.13 19.61
CA GLY A 220 12.27 22.21 18.15
C GLY A 220 13.36 21.37 17.48
N GLY A 221 14.02 20.45 18.18
CA GLY A 221 15.01 19.55 17.63
C GLY A 221 14.42 18.44 16.74
N ILE A 222 15.29 17.78 15.99
CA ILE A 222 14.96 16.62 15.14
C ILE A 222 15.65 15.40 15.74
N VAL A 223 14.90 14.35 16.05
CA VAL A 223 15.45 13.10 16.61
C VAL A 223 15.18 11.93 15.67
N ALA A 224 16.16 11.06 15.49
CA ALA A 224 15.94 9.77 14.87
C ALA A 224 15.53 8.75 15.93
N VAL A 225 14.39 8.09 15.74
CA VAL A 225 13.83 7.11 16.69
C VAL A 225 13.78 5.74 16.06
N LYS A 226 14.44 4.75 16.66
CA LYS A 226 14.37 3.35 16.22
C LYS A 226 13.04 2.76 16.64
N GLY A 227 12.20 2.44 15.65
CA GLY A 227 10.88 1.82 15.83
C GLY A 227 10.91 0.29 15.74
N ILE A 228 9.80 -0.31 15.29
CA ILE A 228 9.66 -1.76 15.10
C ILE A 228 10.40 -2.20 13.82
N GLY A 229 10.15 -1.55 12.69
CA GLY A 229 10.65 -1.95 11.37
C GLY A 229 11.79 -1.10 10.81
N GLY A 230 12.26 -0.08 11.51
CA GLY A 230 13.30 0.84 11.09
C GLY A 230 13.32 2.12 11.91
N TYR A 231 14.17 3.06 11.50
CA TYR A 231 14.27 4.37 12.12
C TYR A 231 13.29 5.38 11.51
N HIS A 232 12.74 6.26 12.35
CA HIS A 232 11.93 7.41 11.94
C HIS A 232 12.62 8.70 12.32
N LEU A 233 12.51 9.74 11.49
CA LEU A 233 12.84 11.11 11.84
C LEU A 233 11.61 11.79 12.42
N VAL A 234 11.76 12.36 13.62
CA VAL A 234 10.67 13.01 14.35
C VAL A 234 11.02 14.46 14.67
N CYS A 235 10.04 15.32 14.63
CA CYS A 235 10.05 16.68 15.16
C CYS A 235 8.63 17.11 15.49
N ASP A 236 8.45 18.23 16.18
CA ASP A 236 7.13 18.81 16.41
C ASP A 236 6.49 19.22 15.08
N ALA A 237 5.32 18.62 14.76
CA ALA A 237 4.57 18.89 13.53
C ALA A 237 3.85 20.24 13.54
N ARG A 238 3.82 20.94 14.66
CA ARG A 238 3.26 22.29 14.80
C ARG A 238 4.32 23.38 14.58
N SER A 239 5.60 23.01 14.69
CA SER A 239 6.73 23.95 14.50
C SER A 239 7.15 24.03 13.04
N GLU A 240 6.75 25.11 12.35
CA GLU A 240 7.15 25.35 10.94
C GLU A 240 8.68 25.37 10.78
N ALA A 241 9.39 25.97 11.75
CA ALA A 241 10.84 26.03 11.74
C ALA A 241 11.51 24.63 11.82
N ALA A 242 10.97 23.73 12.67
CA ALA A 242 11.47 22.38 12.79
C ALA A 242 11.17 21.56 11.53
N VAL A 243 9.96 21.64 10.99
CA VAL A 243 9.54 20.92 9.78
C VAL A 243 10.34 21.39 8.56
N THR A 244 10.49 22.70 8.35
CA THR A 244 11.29 23.25 7.24
C THR A 244 12.75 22.79 7.33
N ARG A 245 13.35 22.81 8.53
CA ARG A 245 14.70 22.31 8.75
C ARG A 245 14.83 20.81 8.46
N LEU A 246 13.84 20.00 8.88
CA LEU A 246 13.79 18.57 8.56
C LEU A 246 13.75 18.33 7.06
N ARG A 247 12.92 19.08 6.31
CA ARG A 247 12.85 19.00 4.86
C ARG A 247 14.18 19.34 4.18
N ALA A 248 14.81 20.44 4.60
CA ALA A 248 16.09 20.85 4.06
C ALA A 248 17.17 19.78 4.28
N ARG A 249 17.29 19.24 5.50
CA ARG A 249 18.27 18.19 5.85
C ARG A 249 18.01 16.87 5.14
N LYS A 250 16.74 16.52 4.88
CA LYS A 250 16.31 15.29 4.21
C LYS A 250 16.29 15.40 2.69
N HIS A 251 16.51 16.60 2.11
CA HIS A 251 16.34 16.90 0.68
C HIS A 251 14.97 16.45 0.16
N ARG A 252 13.91 16.83 0.90
CA ARG A 252 12.53 16.47 0.58
C ARG A 252 11.68 17.74 0.48
N GLU A 253 11.53 18.24 -0.76
CA GLU A 253 10.92 19.54 -1.01
C GLU A 253 9.44 19.61 -0.63
N ASP A 254 8.55 18.89 -1.36
CA ASP A 254 7.10 19.08 -1.26
C ASP A 254 6.32 17.85 -0.84
N LYS A 255 6.87 16.65 -1.01
CA LYS A 255 6.14 15.40 -0.69
C LYS A 255 5.69 15.43 0.78
N ALA A 256 4.37 15.21 1.03
CA ALA A 256 3.79 15.25 2.36
C ALA A 256 4.54 14.34 3.36
N LEU A 257 4.65 14.80 4.60
CA LEU A 257 5.17 14.06 5.75
C LEU A 257 4.00 13.46 6.51
N ALA A 258 4.16 12.21 6.98
CA ALA A 258 3.20 11.62 7.89
C ALA A 258 3.40 12.16 9.31
N VAL A 259 2.31 12.20 10.07
CA VAL A 259 2.33 12.61 11.48
C VAL A 259 1.81 11.50 12.38
N MET A 260 2.30 11.46 13.60
CA MET A 260 1.76 10.66 14.68
C MET A 260 1.09 11.58 15.70
N ALA A 261 -0.20 11.36 15.93
CA ALA A 261 -0.98 12.08 16.94
C ALA A 261 -1.00 11.27 18.23
N GLY A 262 -0.87 11.92 19.39
CA GLY A 262 -0.82 11.24 20.68
C GLY A 262 -2.14 10.55 21.06
N SER A 263 -3.27 11.00 20.50
CA SER A 263 -4.60 10.42 20.77
C SER A 263 -5.56 10.55 19.56
N PRO A 264 -6.64 9.75 19.51
CA PRO A 264 -7.71 9.92 18.52
C PRO A 264 -8.41 11.28 18.59
N GLU A 265 -8.51 11.88 19.78
CA GLU A 265 -9.08 13.21 20.00
C GLU A 265 -8.30 14.27 19.23
N THR A 266 -6.97 14.25 19.34
CA THR A 266 -6.07 15.14 18.58
C THR A 266 -6.26 14.96 17.05
N VAL A 267 -6.52 13.75 16.58
CA VAL A 267 -6.82 13.53 15.16
C VAL A 267 -8.13 14.19 14.75
N ARG A 268 -9.20 14.04 15.57
CA ARG A 268 -10.53 14.65 15.30
C ARG A 268 -10.52 16.18 15.36
N GLU A 269 -9.59 16.78 16.10
CA GLU A 269 -9.39 18.24 16.10
C GLU A 269 -8.81 18.76 14.79
N LEU A 270 -8.05 17.92 14.07
CA LEU A 270 -7.31 18.29 12.87
C LEU A 270 -8.00 17.87 11.57
N CYS A 271 -8.74 16.75 11.61
CA CYS A 271 -9.25 16.08 10.43
C CYS A 271 -10.70 15.63 10.58
N GLU A 272 -11.41 15.58 9.46
CA GLU A 272 -12.67 14.86 9.33
C GLU A 272 -12.36 13.36 9.43
N VAL A 273 -12.99 12.66 10.39
CA VAL A 273 -12.72 11.23 10.65
C VAL A 273 -14.05 10.48 10.66
N SER A 274 -14.22 9.57 9.71
CA SER A 274 -15.32 8.62 9.68
C SER A 274 -15.08 7.45 10.66
N ALA A 275 -16.13 6.69 10.99
CA ALA A 275 -16.03 5.51 11.85
C ALA A 275 -15.06 4.45 11.26
N ASP A 276 -15.05 4.26 9.94
CA ASP A 276 -14.16 3.31 9.27
C ASP A 276 -12.70 3.78 9.30
N GLU A 277 -12.44 5.07 9.17
CA GLU A 277 -11.09 5.65 9.29
C GLU A 277 -10.57 5.55 10.72
N GLU A 278 -11.42 5.80 11.73
CA GLU A 278 -11.06 5.63 13.13
C GLU A 278 -10.76 4.16 13.46
N TRP A 279 -11.56 3.24 12.92
CA TRP A 279 -11.30 1.81 13.05
C TRP A 279 -9.92 1.44 12.44
N LEU A 280 -9.58 1.98 11.25
CA LEU A 280 -8.26 1.75 10.64
C LEU A 280 -7.13 2.26 11.52
N LEU A 281 -7.24 3.48 12.07
CA LEU A 281 -6.23 4.09 12.94
C LEU A 281 -5.99 3.28 14.22
N THR A 282 -7.06 2.70 14.78
CA THR A 282 -7.03 1.95 16.06
C THR A 282 -6.90 0.43 15.88
N SER A 283 -6.90 -0.06 14.64
CA SER A 283 -6.78 -1.49 14.31
C SER A 283 -5.42 -2.07 14.71
N PRO A 284 -5.28 -3.40 14.82
CA PRO A 284 -3.97 -4.03 15.04
C PRO A 284 -2.92 -3.73 13.97
N VAL A 285 -3.33 -3.32 12.77
CA VAL A 285 -2.43 -2.87 11.71
C VAL A 285 -1.90 -1.46 11.99
N ALA A 286 -2.73 -0.56 12.53
CA ALA A 286 -2.45 0.85 12.81
C ALA A 286 -1.61 1.52 11.70
N PRO A 287 -2.14 1.59 10.46
CA PRO A 287 -1.43 2.16 9.32
C PRO A 287 -1.41 3.69 9.37
N ILE A 288 -0.66 4.30 8.45
CA ILE A 288 -0.87 5.70 8.10
C ILE A 288 -2.19 5.79 7.33
N VAL A 289 -3.17 6.56 7.85
CA VAL A 289 -4.45 6.81 7.20
C VAL A 289 -4.43 8.22 6.59
N LEU A 290 -4.77 8.34 5.31
CA LEU A 290 -4.93 9.65 4.66
C LEU A 290 -6.29 10.22 5.01
N LEU A 291 -6.30 11.24 5.89
CA LEU A 291 -7.50 11.91 6.40
C LEU A 291 -7.64 13.31 5.82
N ARG A 292 -8.87 13.72 5.56
CA ARG A 292 -9.17 15.06 5.09
C ARG A 292 -9.05 16.07 6.25
N ARG A 293 -8.23 17.10 6.06
CA ARG A 293 -8.11 18.20 7.04
C ARG A 293 -9.40 19.00 7.13
N HIS A 294 -9.74 19.48 8.33
CA HIS A 294 -10.80 20.46 8.48
C HIS A 294 -10.53 21.70 7.62
N ARG A 295 -11.55 22.24 6.97
CA ARG A 295 -11.46 23.52 6.27
C ARG A 295 -11.40 24.63 7.31
N ARG A 296 -10.31 25.38 7.34
CA ARG A 296 -10.33 26.70 7.98
C ARG A 296 -11.05 27.66 7.03
N ASP A 297 -12.04 28.38 7.52
CA ASP A 297 -12.68 29.44 6.75
C ASP A 297 -11.67 30.55 6.47
N ALA A 298 -11.77 31.16 5.29
CA ALA A 298 -10.87 32.23 4.87
C ALA A 298 -10.91 33.47 5.81
N ALA A 299 -11.91 33.56 6.67
CA ALA A 299 -12.02 34.59 7.71
C ALA A 299 -10.95 34.43 8.81
N ASP A 300 -10.58 33.20 9.18
CA ASP A 300 -9.57 32.92 10.20
C ASP A 300 -8.13 33.14 9.70
N ALA A 301 -7.93 33.21 8.37
CA ALA A 301 -6.62 33.44 7.74
C ALA A 301 -6.28 34.96 7.60
N ALA A 302 -7.26 35.85 7.78
CA ALA A 302 -7.08 37.30 7.55
C ALA A 302 -6.46 38.04 8.75
N ASP A 303 -6.46 37.45 9.95
CA ASP A 303 -6.02 38.13 11.17
C ASP A 303 -4.52 38.03 11.48
N GLY A 304 -3.68 37.63 10.53
CA GLY A 304 -2.22 37.78 10.67
C GLY A 304 -1.61 37.11 11.92
N ALA A 305 -2.39 36.38 12.73
CA ALA A 305 -1.94 35.63 13.87
C ALA A 305 -1.32 34.30 13.36
N GLY A 306 -0.11 34.38 12.85
CA GLY A 306 0.76 33.25 12.70
C GLY A 306 0.90 32.54 14.05
N ASP A 307 0.88 31.24 14.03
CA ASP A 307 1.41 30.30 15.04
C ASP A 307 0.75 30.18 16.42
N ALA A 308 -0.31 30.88 16.78
CA ALA A 308 -0.85 30.82 18.15
C ALA A 308 -1.93 29.73 18.38
N ASP A 309 -2.42 29.04 17.34
CA ASP A 309 -3.63 28.21 17.46
C ASP A 309 -3.42 26.71 17.08
N GLY A 310 -2.37 26.11 17.65
CA GLY A 310 -2.21 24.65 17.76
C GLY A 310 -2.34 23.82 16.46
N GLY A 311 -2.35 24.45 15.27
CA GLY A 311 -2.53 23.80 13.97
C GLY A 311 -1.27 23.10 13.45
N VAL A 312 -1.43 22.25 12.44
CA VAL A 312 -0.32 21.60 11.72
C VAL A 312 0.46 22.63 10.91
N ALA A 313 1.78 22.62 11.03
CA ALA A 313 2.66 23.49 10.24
C ALA A 313 2.42 23.29 8.72
N PRO A 314 2.30 24.38 7.95
CA PRO A 314 2.05 24.30 6.49
C PRO A 314 3.01 23.39 5.74
N SER A 315 4.28 23.40 6.13
CA SER A 315 5.31 22.56 5.53
C SER A 315 5.18 21.06 5.85
N VAL A 316 4.24 20.61 6.69
CA VAL A 316 3.99 19.15 6.89
C VAL A 316 3.38 18.55 5.62
N ALA A 317 2.44 19.21 4.99
CA ALA A 317 1.77 18.75 3.77
C ALA A 317 1.45 19.95 2.87
N PRO A 318 2.45 20.53 2.19
CA PRO A 318 2.29 21.76 1.39
C PRO A 318 1.18 21.59 0.36
N GLY A 319 0.22 22.51 0.36
CA GLY A 319 -0.89 22.54 -0.59
C GLY A 319 -1.84 21.32 -0.53
N ASN A 320 -1.65 20.38 0.41
CA ASN A 320 -2.41 19.14 0.48
C ASN A 320 -3.60 19.24 1.46
N ALA A 321 -4.80 18.94 0.96
CA ALA A 321 -6.02 18.88 1.78
C ALA A 321 -6.09 17.60 2.67
N TYR A 322 -5.18 16.65 2.46
CA TYR A 322 -5.10 15.41 3.24
C TYR A 322 -3.83 15.40 4.08
N LEU A 323 -3.96 14.82 5.27
CA LEU A 323 -2.86 14.56 6.18
C LEU A 323 -2.72 13.05 6.37
N GLY A 324 -1.50 12.53 6.25
CA GLY A 324 -1.21 11.13 6.60
C GLY A 324 -1.02 11.02 8.11
N VAL A 325 -1.98 10.40 8.80
CA VAL A 325 -1.99 10.31 10.27
C VAL A 325 -1.85 8.87 10.72
N MET A 326 -1.08 8.64 11.78
CA MET A 326 -1.04 7.39 12.52
C MET A 326 -1.15 7.64 14.02
N LEU A 327 -1.52 6.61 14.78
CA LEU A 327 -1.52 6.62 16.25
C LEU A 327 -0.33 5.83 16.80
N PRO A 328 0.03 6.01 18.09
CA PRO A 328 1.07 5.24 18.77
C PRO A 328 0.80 3.73 18.67
N TYR A 329 1.59 3.02 17.88
CA TYR A 329 1.47 1.58 17.65
C TYR A 329 2.52 0.73 18.37
N ALA A 330 3.51 1.36 19.02
CA ALA A 330 4.49 0.70 19.85
C ALA A 330 4.56 1.35 21.25
N PRO A 331 4.94 0.62 22.30
CA PRO A 331 5.02 1.19 23.65
C PRO A 331 5.93 2.41 23.73
N VAL A 332 7.04 2.45 22.98
CA VAL A 332 7.91 3.62 22.92
C VAL A 332 7.14 4.88 22.48
N HIS A 333 6.21 4.75 21.53
CA HIS A 333 5.44 5.90 21.07
C HIS A 333 4.48 6.42 22.15
N LEU A 334 3.94 5.53 23.01
CA LEU A 334 3.10 5.91 24.14
C LEU A 334 3.89 6.69 25.20
N LEU A 335 5.18 6.39 25.33
CA LEU A 335 6.07 7.07 26.28
C LEU A 335 6.60 8.40 25.71
N LEU A 336 6.72 8.49 24.39
CA LEU A 336 7.20 9.68 23.69
C LEU A 336 6.12 10.75 23.53
N LEU A 337 4.86 10.38 23.23
CA LEU A 337 3.79 11.32 22.92
C LEU A 337 2.75 11.39 24.03
N ALA A 338 2.48 12.57 24.53
CA ALA A 338 1.29 12.86 25.33
C ALA A 338 0.03 12.95 24.46
N PRO A 339 -1.20 12.84 25.01
CA PRO A 339 -2.45 12.85 24.22
C PRO A 339 -2.60 14.02 23.26
N GLY A 340 -2.15 15.22 23.60
CA GLY A 340 -2.25 16.42 22.75
C GLY A 340 -1.08 16.61 21.76
N ASP A 341 -0.04 15.76 21.83
CA ASP A 341 1.14 15.92 20.98
C ASP A 341 0.86 15.55 19.54
N LEU A 342 1.56 16.21 18.63
CA LEU A 342 1.54 15.92 17.20
C LEU A 342 2.96 16.00 16.64
N TRP A 343 3.54 14.85 16.31
CA TRP A 343 4.90 14.81 15.78
C TRP A 343 4.94 14.37 14.33
N VAL A 344 5.79 14.99 13.52
CA VAL A 344 6.19 14.37 12.26
C VAL A 344 6.79 13.01 12.56
N MET A 345 6.38 11.99 11.79
CA MET A 345 6.90 10.64 11.90
C MET A 345 7.17 10.13 10.48
N THR A 346 8.36 10.41 9.96
CA THR A 346 8.74 10.01 8.59
C THR A 346 9.90 9.02 8.62
N SER A 347 9.95 8.11 7.64
CA SER A 347 11.06 7.15 7.51
C SER A 347 12.43 7.84 7.55
N ALA A 348 13.38 7.29 8.29
CA ALA A 348 14.75 7.81 8.34
C ALA A 348 15.54 7.24 7.17
N ASN A 349 15.60 7.99 6.08
CA ASN A 349 16.31 7.71 4.84
C ASN A 349 16.50 9.01 4.06
N MET A 350 17.45 9.04 3.15
CA MET A 350 17.45 10.05 2.09
C MET A 350 16.30 9.79 1.12
N SER A 351 15.88 10.81 0.37
CA SER A 351 14.79 10.66 -0.60
C SER A 351 15.09 9.58 -1.62
N GLY A 352 14.17 8.61 -1.80
CA GLY A 352 14.33 7.48 -2.73
C GLY A 352 15.17 6.30 -2.21
N GLU A 353 15.74 6.38 -1.01
CA GLU A 353 16.45 5.26 -0.37
C GLU A 353 15.52 4.42 0.52
N PRO A 354 15.90 3.18 0.87
CA PRO A 354 15.17 2.37 1.83
C PRO A 354 15.32 2.92 3.25
N ILE A 355 14.33 2.64 4.12
CA ILE A 355 14.40 3.00 5.54
C ILE A 355 15.62 2.37 6.20
N LEU A 356 16.35 3.13 7.00
CA LEU A 356 17.48 2.64 7.80
C LEU A 356 16.96 1.78 8.95
N TYR A 357 17.63 0.64 9.21
CA TYR A 357 17.28 -0.27 10.28
C TYR A 357 18.50 -0.82 11.03
N GLU A 358 19.68 -0.81 10.40
CA GLU A 358 20.94 -1.22 11.01
C GLU A 358 21.54 -0.06 11.81
N ASP A 359 21.92 -0.31 13.07
CA ASP A 359 22.37 0.74 14.00
C ASP A 359 23.61 1.47 13.48
N ALA A 360 24.62 0.73 13.01
CA ALA A 360 25.86 1.33 12.51
C ALA A 360 25.64 2.20 11.25
N ALA A 361 24.71 1.80 10.37
CA ALA A 361 24.33 2.60 9.22
C ALA A 361 23.55 3.85 9.65
N ALA A 362 22.61 3.70 10.58
CA ALA A 362 21.82 4.80 11.11
C ALA A 362 22.71 5.84 11.83
N GLU A 363 23.63 5.41 12.68
CA GLU A 363 24.58 6.31 13.36
C GLU A 363 25.47 7.08 12.37
N ARG A 364 25.87 6.47 11.26
CA ARG A 364 26.68 7.13 10.22
C ARG A 364 25.87 8.07 9.33
N GLU A 365 24.71 7.61 8.85
CA GLU A 365 23.96 8.30 7.79
C GLU A 365 23.00 9.36 8.34
N LEU A 366 22.58 9.26 9.62
CA LEU A 366 21.69 10.24 10.24
C LEU A 366 22.44 11.38 10.95
N ARG A 367 23.76 11.31 11.09
CA ARG A 367 24.58 12.45 11.54
C ARG A 367 24.40 13.62 10.56
N GLY A 368 24.06 14.78 11.09
CA GLY A 368 23.76 15.98 10.29
C GLY A 368 22.30 16.09 9.82
N ILE A 369 21.51 15.02 9.92
CA ILE A 369 20.05 15.06 9.69
C ILE A 369 19.32 15.21 11.01
N ALA A 370 19.60 14.33 11.98
CA ALA A 370 19.03 14.34 13.32
C ALA A 370 20.01 15.00 14.33
N ASP A 371 19.46 15.72 15.30
CA ASP A 371 20.20 16.34 16.39
C ASP A 371 20.54 15.29 17.49
N ALA A 372 19.78 14.18 17.54
CA ALA A 372 20.05 13.03 18.40
C ALA A 372 19.44 11.75 17.80
N ILE A 373 19.91 10.58 18.25
CA ILE A 373 19.43 9.26 17.80
C ILE A 373 19.01 8.46 19.02
N LEU A 374 17.71 8.20 19.16
CA LEU A 374 17.13 7.29 20.14
C LEU A 374 17.14 5.87 19.55
N THR A 375 18.10 5.08 19.96
CA THR A 375 18.31 3.70 19.49
C THR A 375 18.12 2.68 20.60
N HIS A 376 18.01 1.40 20.25
CA HIS A 376 17.89 0.30 21.21
C HIS A 376 18.71 -0.90 20.76
N ASN A 377 19.05 -1.77 21.71
CA ASN A 377 19.93 -2.93 21.51
C ASN A 377 19.21 -4.19 20.95
N ARG A 378 17.91 -4.15 20.66
CA ARG A 378 17.24 -5.22 19.91
C ARG A 378 17.49 -5.00 18.42
N GLU A 379 18.05 -6.01 17.76
CA GLU A 379 18.24 -6.01 16.31
C GLU A 379 16.89 -6.05 15.58
N ILE A 380 16.78 -5.35 14.47
CA ILE A 380 15.72 -5.50 13.49
C ILE A 380 16.23 -6.46 12.42
N ALA A 381 15.63 -7.65 12.31
CA ALA A 381 16.04 -8.66 11.33
C ALA A 381 15.59 -8.28 9.91
N HIS A 382 14.43 -7.64 9.79
CA HIS A 382 13.85 -7.21 8.51
C HIS A 382 13.30 -5.80 8.66
N ARG A 383 13.68 -4.93 7.72
CA ARG A 383 13.09 -3.61 7.62
C ARG A 383 11.65 -3.68 7.12
N VAL A 384 10.79 -2.87 7.66
CA VAL A 384 9.39 -2.78 7.23
C VAL A 384 8.94 -1.32 7.32
N ASP A 385 8.57 -0.73 6.19
CA ASP A 385 7.97 0.61 6.14
C ASP A 385 6.54 0.61 6.71
N ASP A 386 6.02 1.78 7.10
CA ASP A 386 4.62 1.90 7.48
C ASP A 386 3.70 1.77 6.26
N SER A 387 2.60 1.05 6.43
CA SER A 387 1.54 0.96 5.43
C SER A 387 0.79 2.27 5.31
N VAL A 388 0.31 2.58 4.09
CA VAL A 388 -0.48 3.77 3.80
C VAL A 388 -1.82 3.34 3.20
N VAL A 389 -2.91 3.81 3.80
CA VAL A 389 -4.27 3.50 3.38
C VAL A 389 -5.13 4.77 3.31
N ARG A 390 -6.22 4.70 2.55
CA ARG A 390 -7.30 5.69 2.59
C ARG A 390 -8.65 4.99 2.46
N MET A 391 -9.71 5.64 2.90
CA MET A 391 -11.06 5.25 2.54
C MET A 391 -11.43 5.89 1.20
N ALA A 392 -11.93 5.10 0.27
CA ALA A 392 -12.41 5.56 -1.03
C ALA A 392 -13.53 4.65 -1.52
N ALA A 393 -14.56 5.23 -2.13
CA ALA A 393 -15.68 4.49 -2.73
C ALA A 393 -16.36 3.48 -1.78
N GLY A 394 -16.43 3.80 -0.49
CA GLY A 394 -17.04 2.95 0.54
C GLY A 394 -16.19 1.73 0.95
N GLY A 395 -14.92 1.70 0.59
CA GLY A 395 -13.99 0.63 0.96
C GLY A 395 -12.58 1.12 1.31
N ARG A 396 -11.80 0.25 1.93
CA ARG A 396 -10.38 0.50 2.17
C ARG A 396 -9.60 0.39 0.87
N MET A 397 -8.78 1.37 0.58
CA MET A 397 -7.80 1.37 -0.52
C MET A 397 -6.38 1.38 0.07
N ILE A 398 -5.58 0.36 -0.21
CA ILE A 398 -4.18 0.28 0.20
C ILE A 398 -3.32 0.98 -0.85
N LEU A 399 -2.61 2.04 -0.46
CA LEU A 399 -1.68 2.77 -1.33
C LEU A 399 -0.25 2.24 -1.21
N ARG A 400 0.12 1.75 -0.02
CA ARG A 400 1.36 1.05 0.28
C ARG A 400 1.06 -0.10 1.24
N ARG A 401 1.39 -1.33 0.83
CA ARG A 401 1.26 -2.53 1.65
C ARG A 401 2.60 -2.86 2.29
N SER A 402 2.69 -2.79 3.62
CA SER A 402 3.92 -3.02 4.37
C SER A 402 3.60 -3.47 5.81
N ARG A 403 4.07 -2.77 6.87
CA ARG A 403 3.84 -3.13 8.28
C ARG A 403 2.35 -3.37 8.57
N GLY A 404 2.07 -4.44 9.28
CA GLY A 404 0.72 -4.86 9.66
C GLY A 404 -0.01 -5.68 8.59
N PHE A 405 0.46 -5.66 7.33
CA PHE A 405 -0.05 -6.50 6.24
C PHE A 405 0.95 -7.55 5.78
N ALA A 406 2.20 -7.15 5.49
CA ALA A 406 3.25 -8.10 5.12
C ALA A 406 3.79 -8.81 6.36
N PRO A 407 4.11 -10.11 6.28
CA PRO A 407 4.10 -10.99 5.13
C PRO A 407 2.84 -11.85 4.96
N THR A 408 1.69 -11.43 5.54
CA THR A 408 0.42 -12.17 5.40
C THR A 408 0.11 -12.45 3.94
N PRO A 409 -0.12 -13.71 3.55
CA PRO A 409 -0.43 -14.03 2.16
C PRO A 409 -1.79 -13.48 1.74
N VAL A 410 -1.92 -13.17 0.46
CA VAL A 410 -3.20 -12.94 -0.22
C VAL A 410 -3.63 -14.26 -0.86
N ALA A 411 -4.90 -14.64 -0.71
CA ALA A 411 -5.37 -15.91 -1.24
C ALA A 411 -5.45 -15.90 -2.77
N LEU A 412 -4.98 -16.96 -3.42
CA LEU A 412 -5.25 -17.22 -4.83
C LEU A 412 -6.60 -17.96 -4.97
N PRO A 413 -7.35 -17.74 -6.08
CA PRO A 413 -8.63 -18.41 -6.31
C PRO A 413 -8.52 -19.92 -6.57
N PHE A 414 -7.32 -20.43 -6.80
CA PHE A 414 -7.01 -21.82 -7.12
C PHE A 414 -5.79 -22.31 -6.34
N ASP A 415 -5.65 -23.62 -6.23
CA ASP A 415 -4.52 -24.29 -5.57
C ASP A 415 -3.43 -24.61 -6.61
N SER A 416 -2.30 -23.93 -6.53
CA SER A 416 -1.18 -24.14 -7.46
C SER A 416 -0.35 -25.34 -7.09
N LYS A 417 0.00 -26.16 -8.07
CA LYS A 417 0.93 -27.28 -7.91
C LYS A 417 2.40 -26.85 -7.97
N ILE A 418 2.66 -25.71 -8.57
CA ILE A 418 4.01 -25.14 -8.70
C ILE A 418 4.15 -23.88 -7.88
N SER A 419 5.37 -23.61 -7.44
CA SER A 419 5.72 -22.36 -6.78
C SER A 419 6.19 -21.34 -7.82
N VAL A 420 5.63 -20.13 -7.77
CA VAL A 420 5.93 -19.03 -8.68
C VAL A 420 6.61 -17.91 -7.93
N LEU A 421 7.66 -17.32 -8.50
CA LEU A 421 8.21 -16.02 -8.10
C LEU A 421 7.90 -15.00 -9.19
N ALA A 422 7.08 -14.01 -8.86
CA ALA A 422 6.75 -12.87 -9.71
C ALA A 422 7.49 -11.62 -9.25
N GLY A 423 8.15 -10.92 -10.19
CA GLY A 423 9.09 -9.84 -9.87
C GLY A 423 8.48 -8.46 -9.73
N GLY A 424 7.22 -8.26 -10.09
CA GLY A 424 6.58 -6.94 -10.05
C GLY A 424 7.11 -5.98 -11.12
N ALA A 425 7.01 -4.68 -10.83
CA ALA A 425 7.42 -3.58 -11.70
C ALA A 425 8.72 -2.92 -11.23
N GLU A 426 9.05 -1.75 -11.79
CA GLU A 426 10.23 -0.94 -11.46
C GLU A 426 10.00 -0.01 -10.27
N LEU A 427 8.86 0.72 -10.31
CA LEU A 427 8.46 1.69 -9.30
C LEU A 427 7.56 1.03 -8.24
N LYS A 428 7.59 1.53 -7.00
CA LYS A 428 6.83 0.95 -5.87
C LYS A 428 6.97 -0.57 -5.79
N SER A 429 8.15 -1.08 -6.13
CA SER A 429 8.40 -2.48 -6.37
C SER A 429 8.01 -3.36 -5.18
N THR A 430 7.42 -4.48 -5.50
CA THR A 430 7.14 -5.64 -4.65
C THR A 430 7.50 -6.88 -5.47
N PHE A 431 7.63 -8.02 -4.81
CA PHE A 431 7.60 -9.32 -5.48
C PHE A 431 6.50 -10.19 -4.84
N CYS A 432 6.15 -11.29 -5.51
CA CYS A 432 5.18 -12.23 -4.98
C CYS A 432 5.72 -13.66 -5.14
N LEU A 433 5.77 -14.39 -4.02
CA LEU A 433 6.13 -15.81 -3.98
C LEU A 433 4.87 -16.63 -3.69
N THR A 434 4.64 -17.76 -4.42
CA THR A 434 3.42 -18.55 -4.22
C THR A 434 3.71 -19.94 -3.65
N ARG A 435 2.77 -20.43 -2.84
CA ARG A 435 2.74 -21.80 -2.33
C ARG A 435 1.28 -22.26 -2.24
N GLY A 436 0.85 -23.18 -3.10
CA GLY A 436 -0.54 -23.60 -3.15
C GLY A 436 -1.49 -22.42 -3.41
N ARG A 437 -2.42 -22.16 -2.50
CA ARG A 437 -3.33 -20.99 -2.57
C ARG A 437 -2.77 -19.72 -1.93
N GLU A 438 -1.59 -19.77 -1.37
CA GLU A 438 -0.97 -18.65 -0.67
C GLU A 438 -0.07 -17.85 -1.59
N ALA A 439 -0.34 -16.57 -1.77
CA ALA A 439 0.51 -15.64 -2.47
C ALA A 439 1.13 -14.66 -1.46
N PHE A 440 2.40 -14.84 -1.16
CA PHE A 440 3.19 -14.00 -0.27
C PHE A 440 3.66 -12.76 -1.01
N LEU A 441 2.79 -11.75 -1.07
CA LEU A 441 3.15 -10.43 -1.59
C LEU A 441 4.03 -9.73 -0.57
N SER A 442 5.24 -9.35 -1.00
CA SER A 442 6.22 -8.68 -0.13
C SER A 442 5.69 -7.36 0.41
N GLU A 443 6.38 -6.85 1.42
CA GLU A 443 6.30 -5.42 1.78
C GLU A 443 6.75 -4.55 0.61
N HIS A 444 6.33 -3.29 0.65
CA HIS A 444 6.84 -2.27 -0.27
C HIS A 444 8.36 -2.13 -0.14
N ILE A 445 9.08 -2.30 -1.23
CA ILE A 445 10.54 -2.26 -1.26
C ILE A 445 11.04 -0.89 -1.73
N GLY A 446 10.41 -0.31 -2.75
CA GLY A 446 10.73 1.01 -3.30
C GLY A 446 11.08 0.97 -4.78
N ASP A 447 11.79 2.00 -5.26
CA ASP A 447 12.13 2.16 -6.67
C ASP A 447 13.48 1.51 -6.97
N LEU A 448 13.49 0.50 -7.83
CA LEU A 448 14.66 -0.34 -8.11
C LEU A 448 15.82 0.39 -8.82
N THR A 449 15.58 1.57 -9.36
CA THR A 449 16.62 2.43 -9.92
C THR A 449 17.68 2.82 -8.89
N ASN A 450 17.34 2.82 -7.60
CA ASN A 450 18.27 3.02 -6.51
C ASN A 450 19.01 1.70 -6.17
N ALA A 451 20.34 1.73 -6.13
CA ALA A 451 21.17 0.54 -5.88
C ALA A 451 20.92 -0.09 -4.50
N LYS A 452 20.68 0.71 -3.44
CA LYS A 452 20.37 0.21 -2.08
C LYS A 452 19.00 -0.49 -2.07
N VAL A 453 18.02 0.05 -2.80
CA VAL A 453 16.67 -0.55 -2.94
C VAL A 453 16.77 -1.88 -3.68
N ARG A 454 17.55 -1.94 -4.77
CA ARG A 454 17.76 -3.17 -5.51
C ARG A 454 18.43 -4.26 -4.66
N ALA A 455 19.50 -3.93 -3.93
CA ALA A 455 20.13 -4.88 -3.03
C ALA A 455 19.16 -5.41 -1.97
N SER A 456 18.29 -4.53 -1.45
CA SER A 456 17.23 -4.92 -0.52
C SER A 456 16.19 -5.83 -1.18
N TYR A 457 15.79 -5.57 -2.44
CA TYR A 457 14.88 -6.41 -3.20
C TYR A 457 15.41 -7.84 -3.34
N GLU A 458 16.65 -8.01 -3.78
CA GLU A 458 17.31 -9.30 -3.94
C GLU A 458 17.44 -10.04 -2.59
N GLY A 459 17.85 -9.32 -1.54
CA GLY A 459 17.98 -9.87 -0.18
C GLY A 459 16.64 -10.31 0.43
N THR A 460 15.57 -9.55 0.18
CA THR A 460 14.22 -9.87 0.67
C THR A 460 13.63 -11.07 -0.06
N ILE A 461 13.84 -11.23 -1.37
CA ILE A 461 13.46 -12.45 -2.11
C ILE A 461 14.12 -13.68 -1.47
N ALA A 462 15.45 -13.66 -1.32
CA ALA A 462 16.19 -14.75 -0.70
C ALA A 462 15.74 -15.05 0.73
N HIS A 463 15.31 -14.01 1.48
CA HIS A 463 14.74 -14.17 2.80
C HIS A 463 13.38 -14.87 2.76
N TYR A 464 12.45 -14.47 1.88
CA TYR A 464 11.13 -15.09 1.73
C TYR A 464 11.25 -16.56 1.33
N GLU A 465 12.16 -16.89 0.40
CA GLU A 465 12.41 -18.26 0.00
C GLU A 465 12.84 -19.15 1.18
N ARG A 466 13.73 -18.64 2.03
CA ARG A 466 14.14 -19.33 3.26
C ARG A 466 13.04 -19.37 4.31
N LEU A 467 12.33 -18.23 4.54
CA LEU A 467 11.34 -18.12 5.60
C LEU A 467 10.12 -19.03 5.36
N PHE A 468 9.69 -19.15 4.10
CA PHE A 468 8.54 -19.96 3.73
C PHE A 468 8.91 -21.34 3.20
N ASP A 469 10.20 -21.65 3.13
CA ASP A 469 10.75 -22.89 2.55
C ASP A 469 10.17 -23.15 1.14
N VAL A 470 10.24 -22.14 0.29
CA VAL A 470 9.72 -22.18 -1.08
C VAL A 470 10.84 -21.95 -2.07
N ARG A 471 11.01 -22.86 -3.01
CA ARG A 471 11.88 -22.69 -4.18
C ARG A 471 11.01 -22.49 -5.42
N PRO A 472 11.14 -21.36 -6.12
CA PRO A 472 10.32 -21.10 -7.31
C PRO A 472 10.64 -22.10 -8.43
N GLN A 473 9.59 -22.61 -9.06
CA GLN A 473 9.64 -23.51 -10.22
C GLN A 473 9.31 -22.77 -11.51
N LEU A 474 8.75 -21.57 -11.39
CA LEU A 474 8.44 -20.64 -12.48
C LEU A 474 8.76 -19.21 -12.04
N LEU A 475 9.43 -18.46 -12.91
CA LEU A 475 9.66 -17.03 -12.74
C LEU A 475 8.68 -16.26 -13.63
N VAL A 476 8.15 -15.15 -13.13
CA VAL A 476 7.25 -14.28 -13.89
C VAL A 476 7.75 -12.85 -13.81
N ALA A 477 7.99 -12.24 -14.96
CA ALA A 477 8.49 -10.87 -15.07
C ALA A 477 7.53 -9.99 -15.86
N ASP A 478 7.70 -8.67 -15.74
CA ASP A 478 7.02 -7.70 -16.60
C ASP A 478 7.47 -7.86 -18.06
N LEU A 479 6.60 -7.46 -18.99
CA LEU A 479 6.93 -7.46 -20.43
C LEU A 479 8.06 -6.47 -20.76
N HIS A 480 8.20 -5.40 -19.95
CA HIS A 480 9.23 -4.37 -20.13
C HIS A 480 10.66 -4.96 -20.02
N PRO A 481 11.47 -4.95 -21.10
CA PRO A 481 12.74 -5.69 -21.12
C PRO A 481 13.82 -5.08 -20.22
N ASN A 482 13.72 -3.78 -19.92
CA ASN A 482 14.74 -3.02 -19.21
C ASN A 482 14.43 -2.78 -17.73
N TYR A 483 13.25 -3.18 -17.22
CA TYR A 483 13.02 -3.11 -15.79
C TYR A 483 14.06 -3.94 -15.04
N LEU A 484 14.60 -3.39 -13.95
CA LEU A 484 15.62 -4.07 -13.15
C LEU A 484 15.08 -5.37 -12.52
N SER A 485 13.80 -5.40 -12.15
CA SER A 485 13.09 -6.61 -11.73
C SER A 485 13.09 -7.68 -12.85
N THR A 486 12.77 -7.29 -14.10
CA THR A 486 12.78 -8.18 -15.28
C THR A 486 14.19 -8.68 -15.59
N ARG A 487 15.19 -7.80 -15.54
CA ARG A 487 16.59 -8.17 -15.78
C ARG A 487 17.13 -9.14 -14.73
N TYR A 488 16.81 -8.90 -13.45
CA TYR A 488 17.16 -9.79 -12.35
C TYR A 488 16.59 -11.20 -12.58
N LEU A 489 15.27 -11.30 -12.84
CA LEU A 489 14.63 -12.59 -13.06
C LEU A 489 15.10 -13.26 -14.37
N THR A 490 15.41 -12.51 -15.41
CA THR A 490 15.98 -13.07 -16.65
C THR A 490 17.36 -13.67 -16.42
N ALA A 491 18.22 -12.98 -15.67
CA ALA A 491 19.54 -13.49 -15.29
C ALA A 491 19.43 -14.74 -14.41
N ARG A 492 18.52 -14.72 -13.43
CA ARG A 492 18.25 -15.84 -12.54
C ARG A 492 17.71 -17.07 -13.28
N ALA A 493 16.76 -16.86 -14.21
CA ALA A 493 16.23 -17.92 -15.07
C ALA A 493 17.33 -18.67 -15.83
N ALA A 494 18.26 -17.92 -16.41
CA ALA A 494 19.40 -18.50 -17.14
C ALA A 494 20.38 -19.22 -16.21
N ALA A 495 20.64 -18.70 -15.01
CA ALA A 495 21.60 -19.27 -14.07
C ALA A 495 21.08 -20.55 -13.39
N GLU A 496 19.78 -20.58 -13.05
CA GLU A 496 19.16 -21.68 -12.30
C GLU A 496 18.39 -22.67 -13.21
N GLY A 497 18.23 -22.38 -14.51
CA GLY A 497 17.48 -23.22 -15.45
C GLY A 497 15.97 -23.23 -15.19
N ILE A 498 15.43 -22.17 -14.54
CA ILE A 498 14.01 -22.03 -14.24
C ILE A 498 13.28 -21.38 -15.42
N PRO A 499 12.11 -21.87 -15.85
CA PRO A 499 11.32 -21.24 -16.89
C PRO A 499 10.94 -19.80 -16.51
N LEU A 500 10.95 -18.88 -17.50
CA LEU A 500 10.54 -17.48 -17.34
C LEU A 500 9.36 -17.16 -18.25
N VAL A 501 8.30 -16.63 -17.67
CA VAL A 501 7.12 -16.12 -18.38
C VAL A 501 7.11 -14.59 -18.26
N ARG A 502 6.73 -13.90 -19.33
CA ARG A 502 6.50 -12.46 -19.33
C ARG A 502 5.02 -12.14 -19.37
N VAL A 503 4.59 -11.18 -18.55
CA VAL A 503 3.20 -10.74 -18.41
C VAL A 503 3.12 -9.26 -18.75
N GLN A 504 2.12 -8.90 -19.55
CA GLN A 504 1.86 -7.51 -19.92
C GLN A 504 1.40 -6.74 -18.68
N HIS A 505 1.94 -5.54 -18.49
CA HIS A 505 1.78 -4.69 -17.31
C HIS A 505 0.30 -4.44 -16.92
N HIS A 506 -0.51 -3.96 -17.88
CA HIS A 506 -1.94 -3.65 -17.63
C HIS A 506 -2.80 -4.89 -17.45
N HIS A 507 -2.41 -6.02 -18.09
CA HIS A 507 -3.02 -7.32 -17.79
C HIS A 507 -2.74 -7.73 -16.34
N ALA A 508 -1.51 -7.53 -15.86
CA ALA A 508 -1.17 -7.83 -14.46
C ALA A 508 -1.99 -6.97 -13.47
N HIS A 509 -2.24 -5.69 -13.77
CA HIS A 509 -3.14 -4.85 -12.97
C HIS A 509 -4.56 -5.42 -12.88
N ILE A 510 -5.16 -5.83 -14.00
CA ILE A 510 -6.51 -6.42 -14.00
C ILE A 510 -6.50 -7.81 -13.34
N ALA A 511 -5.48 -8.64 -13.62
CA ALA A 511 -5.34 -9.95 -13.01
C ALA A 511 -5.22 -9.90 -11.48
N ALA A 512 -4.58 -8.86 -10.93
CA ALA A 512 -4.49 -8.65 -9.49
C ALA A 512 -5.89 -8.48 -8.87
N VAL A 513 -6.74 -7.66 -9.47
CA VAL A 513 -8.12 -7.47 -9.02
C VAL A 513 -8.94 -8.74 -9.17
N LEU A 514 -8.83 -9.43 -10.30
CA LEU A 514 -9.55 -10.69 -10.54
C LEU A 514 -9.19 -11.74 -9.50
N ALA A 515 -7.90 -11.93 -9.26
CA ALA A 515 -7.42 -12.93 -8.30
C ALA A 515 -7.86 -12.61 -6.87
N GLU A 516 -7.81 -11.33 -6.46
CA GLU A 516 -8.26 -10.88 -5.14
C GLU A 516 -9.76 -11.20 -4.91
N HIS A 517 -10.58 -10.99 -5.94
CA HIS A 517 -12.02 -11.24 -5.89
C HIS A 517 -12.42 -12.69 -6.21
N GLY A 518 -11.46 -13.58 -6.43
CA GLY A 518 -11.74 -14.96 -6.82
C GLY A 518 -12.45 -15.08 -8.18
N CYS A 519 -12.33 -14.06 -9.04
CA CYS A 519 -12.98 -14.01 -10.34
C CYS A 519 -12.09 -14.68 -11.38
N THR A 520 -12.58 -15.77 -11.96
CA THR A 520 -11.89 -16.51 -13.03
C THR A 520 -12.52 -16.32 -14.40
N GLU A 521 -13.64 -15.61 -14.47
CA GLU A 521 -14.36 -15.30 -15.70
C GLU A 521 -13.73 -14.12 -16.44
N ARG A 522 -14.01 -14.02 -17.74
CA ARG A 522 -13.64 -12.83 -18.52
C ARG A 522 -14.45 -11.62 -18.07
N VAL A 523 -13.75 -10.49 -17.92
CA VAL A 523 -14.32 -9.20 -17.49
C VAL A 523 -13.89 -8.08 -18.44
N LEU A 524 -14.59 -6.95 -18.37
CA LEU A 524 -14.10 -5.68 -18.90
C LEU A 524 -13.13 -5.09 -17.88
N GLY A 525 -11.91 -4.79 -18.28
CA GLY A 525 -10.89 -4.14 -17.47
C GLY A 525 -10.65 -2.71 -17.95
N ALA A 526 -10.63 -1.73 -17.05
CA ALA A 526 -10.03 -0.42 -17.28
C ALA A 526 -8.76 -0.34 -16.45
N ALA A 527 -7.60 -0.31 -17.12
CA ALA A 527 -6.27 -0.23 -16.50
C ALA A 527 -5.66 1.15 -16.81
N PHE A 528 -5.70 2.05 -15.81
CA PHE A 528 -5.23 3.43 -15.98
C PHE A 528 -4.00 3.71 -15.13
N ASP A 529 -2.92 4.06 -15.80
CA ASP A 529 -1.63 4.23 -15.15
C ASP A 529 -0.80 5.40 -15.71
N GLY A 530 0.34 5.65 -15.06
CA GLY A 530 1.33 6.62 -15.49
C GLY A 530 2.12 6.16 -16.71
N THR A 531 2.51 4.88 -16.74
CA THR A 531 3.21 4.26 -17.87
C THR A 531 3.32 2.75 -17.67
N GLY A 532 3.20 1.99 -18.75
CA GLY A 532 3.48 0.56 -18.83
C GLY A 532 3.87 0.18 -20.24
N TYR A 533 4.64 -0.88 -20.42
CA TYR A 533 5.11 -1.31 -21.73
C TYR A 533 4.01 -2.04 -22.52
N GLY A 534 3.65 -1.49 -23.68
CA GLY A 534 2.64 -2.06 -24.57
C GLY A 534 3.18 -3.12 -25.52
N ASP A 535 2.30 -3.98 -26.03
CA ASP A 535 2.66 -5.01 -27.03
C ASP A 535 3.14 -4.40 -28.36
N ASP A 536 2.71 -3.16 -28.63
CA ASP A 536 3.13 -2.38 -29.79
C ASP A 536 4.44 -1.59 -29.57
N GLY A 537 5.10 -1.80 -28.41
CA GLY A 537 6.32 -1.11 -28.01
C GLY A 537 6.13 0.35 -27.59
N ARG A 538 4.87 0.80 -27.40
CA ARG A 538 4.52 2.16 -26.95
C ARG A 538 4.29 2.17 -25.43
N ALA A 539 4.25 3.39 -24.88
CA ALA A 539 3.90 3.59 -23.48
C ALA A 539 2.37 3.58 -23.30
N TRP A 540 1.84 2.48 -22.79
CA TRP A 540 0.42 2.36 -22.43
C TRP A 540 0.15 2.97 -21.05
N GLY A 541 -1.15 3.20 -20.74
CA GLY A 541 -1.61 3.69 -19.44
C GLY A 541 -3.03 4.24 -19.44
N GLY A 542 -3.81 3.91 -20.47
CA GLY A 542 -5.24 4.26 -20.56
C GLY A 542 -6.01 3.21 -21.32
N GLU A 543 -5.99 1.95 -20.82
CA GLU A 543 -6.35 0.76 -21.57
C GLU A 543 -7.69 0.17 -21.16
N PHE A 544 -8.43 -0.31 -22.16
CA PHE A 544 -9.66 -1.06 -21.98
C PHE A 544 -9.46 -2.47 -22.53
N LEU A 545 -9.54 -3.44 -21.63
CA LEU A 545 -9.24 -4.83 -21.90
C LEU A 545 -10.47 -5.71 -21.69
N VAL A 546 -10.61 -6.77 -22.50
CA VAL A 546 -11.33 -7.95 -22.07
C VAL A 546 -10.30 -8.93 -21.57
N ALA A 547 -10.36 -9.27 -20.29
CA ALA A 547 -9.30 -10.05 -19.65
C ALA A 547 -9.86 -11.12 -18.70
N ASP A 548 -9.12 -12.19 -18.56
CA ASP A 548 -9.18 -13.17 -17.47
C ASP A 548 -7.75 -13.44 -16.95
N LEU A 549 -7.59 -14.43 -16.09
CA LEU A 549 -6.26 -14.79 -15.56
C LEU A 549 -5.38 -15.51 -16.58
N ARG A 550 -5.89 -15.93 -17.74
CA ARG A 550 -5.13 -16.62 -18.80
C ARG A 550 -4.61 -15.67 -19.87
N GLY A 551 -5.36 -14.60 -20.12
CA GLY A 551 -5.00 -13.66 -21.18
C GLY A 551 -5.90 -12.45 -21.25
N TYR A 552 -5.64 -11.63 -22.23
CA TYR A 552 -6.37 -10.39 -22.45
C TYR A 552 -6.45 -10.07 -23.95
N GLU A 553 -7.39 -9.20 -24.28
CA GLU A 553 -7.57 -8.58 -25.58
C GLU A 553 -7.75 -7.08 -25.36
N ARG A 554 -6.96 -6.26 -26.06
CA ARG A 554 -7.07 -4.80 -26.02
C ARG A 554 -8.18 -4.35 -26.94
N LEU A 555 -9.30 -3.89 -26.39
CA LEU A 555 -10.45 -3.44 -27.17
C LEU A 555 -10.59 -1.92 -27.27
N GLY A 556 -9.87 -1.18 -26.42
CA GLY A 556 -9.89 0.27 -26.48
C GLY A 556 -8.73 0.92 -25.74
N HIS A 557 -8.49 2.19 -26.06
CA HIS A 557 -7.48 3.00 -25.39
C HIS A 557 -7.73 4.50 -25.59
N PHE A 558 -7.04 5.34 -24.82
CA PHE A 558 -6.97 6.79 -25.09
C PHE A 558 -6.05 7.05 -26.29
N VAL A 559 -6.35 8.10 -27.05
CA VAL A 559 -5.55 8.51 -28.20
C VAL A 559 -4.08 8.65 -27.82
N TYR A 560 -3.19 8.20 -28.69
CA TYR A 560 -1.77 8.37 -28.46
C TYR A 560 -1.35 9.83 -28.58
N LEU A 561 -0.63 10.29 -27.53
CA LEU A 561 0.00 11.59 -27.47
C LEU A 561 1.53 11.43 -27.46
N PRO A 562 2.31 12.34 -28.04
CA PRO A 562 3.75 12.30 -27.89
C PRO A 562 4.17 12.70 -26.48
N LEU A 563 5.27 12.14 -25.99
CA LEU A 563 5.94 12.55 -24.76
C LEU A 563 7.15 13.42 -25.12
N PRO A 564 7.04 14.75 -25.13
CA PRO A 564 8.13 15.64 -25.50
C PRO A 564 9.33 15.50 -24.54
N GLY A 565 10.44 14.89 -25.03
CA GLY A 565 11.61 14.60 -24.20
C GLY A 565 11.54 13.28 -23.45
N GLY A 566 10.64 12.35 -23.83
CA GLY A 566 10.54 11.00 -23.23
C GLY A 566 10.12 11.05 -21.77
N ASP A 567 10.84 10.33 -20.91
CA ASP A 567 10.52 10.17 -19.47
C ASP A 567 10.46 11.51 -18.72
N LYS A 568 11.18 12.53 -19.20
CA LYS A 568 11.11 13.90 -18.65
C LYS A 568 9.71 14.51 -18.70
N ALA A 569 8.86 14.08 -19.63
CA ALA A 569 7.48 14.56 -19.68
C ALA A 569 6.63 14.11 -18.45
N ALA A 570 7.04 13.06 -17.72
CA ALA A 570 6.42 12.66 -16.47
C ALA A 570 6.89 13.50 -15.27
N GLU A 571 8.14 13.96 -15.29
CA GLU A 571 8.68 14.86 -14.28
C GLU A 571 8.27 16.31 -14.52
N GLU A 572 8.05 16.70 -15.77
CA GLU A 572 7.80 18.07 -16.22
C GLU A 572 6.45 18.17 -16.98
N PRO A 573 5.31 18.20 -16.25
CA PRO A 573 3.95 18.34 -16.79
C PRO A 573 3.77 19.45 -17.85
N TRP A 574 4.55 20.53 -17.74
CA TRP A 574 4.53 21.64 -18.70
C TRP A 574 4.82 21.19 -20.13
N ARG A 575 5.55 20.09 -20.34
CA ARG A 575 5.94 19.61 -21.69
C ARG A 575 4.74 19.18 -22.52
N LEU A 576 3.82 18.43 -21.90
CA LEU A 576 2.61 17.99 -22.57
C LEU A 576 1.59 19.14 -22.72
N ALA A 577 1.49 19.99 -21.71
CA ALA A 577 0.68 21.22 -21.81
C ALA A 577 1.19 22.14 -22.93
N LEU A 578 2.51 22.29 -23.07
CA LEU A 578 3.14 23.01 -24.17
C LEU A 578 2.75 22.42 -25.53
N TRP A 579 2.80 21.10 -25.68
CA TRP A 579 2.41 20.45 -26.93
C TRP A 579 0.94 20.75 -27.30
N VAL A 580 0.01 20.73 -26.33
CA VAL A 580 -1.40 21.07 -26.54
C VAL A 580 -1.55 22.54 -26.95
N LEU A 581 -0.93 23.47 -26.23
CA LEU A 581 -1.03 24.90 -26.49
C LEU A 581 -0.34 25.31 -27.82
N TYR A 582 0.81 24.70 -28.14
CA TYR A 582 1.51 24.93 -29.39
C TYR A 582 0.69 24.44 -30.59
N GLY A 583 -0.02 23.31 -30.44
CA GLY A 583 -0.97 22.82 -31.43
C GLY A 583 -2.13 23.80 -31.70
N VAL A 584 -2.52 24.62 -30.73
CA VAL A 584 -3.57 25.65 -30.87
C VAL A 584 -3.03 26.96 -31.41
N HIS A 585 -1.90 27.45 -30.86
CA HIS A 585 -1.43 28.82 -31.09
C HIS A 585 -0.20 28.91 -31.98
N GLY A 586 0.52 27.80 -32.22
CA GLY A 586 1.77 27.79 -32.98
C GLY A 586 2.80 28.79 -32.41
N ASP A 587 3.46 29.53 -33.26
CA ASP A 587 4.48 30.51 -32.89
C ASP A 587 3.91 31.71 -32.11
N ALA A 588 2.57 31.94 -32.15
CA ALA A 588 1.91 32.97 -31.35
C ALA A 588 1.70 32.60 -29.88
N LEU A 589 2.12 31.40 -29.42
CA LEU A 589 1.89 30.90 -28.06
C LEU A 589 2.35 31.90 -27.00
N ALA A 590 3.58 32.43 -27.11
CA ALA A 590 4.13 33.35 -26.13
C ALA A 590 3.30 34.66 -26.00
N ALA A 591 2.70 35.14 -27.12
CA ALA A 591 1.83 36.31 -27.12
C ALA A 591 0.40 36.00 -26.61
N ARG A 592 -0.08 34.75 -26.80
CA ARG A 592 -1.43 34.35 -26.43
C ARG A 592 -1.52 33.79 -25.00
N CYS A 593 -0.44 33.17 -24.51
CA CYS A 593 -0.34 32.58 -23.19
C CYS A 593 0.94 33.03 -22.47
N PRO A 594 1.06 34.35 -22.14
CA PRO A 594 2.30 34.94 -21.63
C PRO A 594 2.68 34.40 -20.24
N ALA A 595 1.72 34.11 -19.35
CA ALA A 595 2.00 33.60 -18.03
C ALA A 595 2.51 32.12 -18.09
N PHE A 596 1.96 31.32 -18.99
CA PHE A 596 2.47 29.95 -19.24
C PHE A 596 3.86 30.03 -19.90
N ALA A 597 4.04 30.91 -20.92
CA ALA A 597 5.31 31.06 -21.62
C ALA A 597 6.46 31.49 -20.70
N ALA A 598 6.17 32.28 -19.67
CA ALA A 598 7.14 32.70 -18.66
C ALA A 598 7.67 31.53 -17.77
N GLN A 599 6.97 30.42 -17.72
CA GLN A 599 7.38 29.20 -17.00
C GLN A 599 8.27 28.29 -17.85
N LEU A 600 8.34 28.53 -19.16
CA LEU A 600 9.06 27.63 -20.06
C LEU A 600 10.57 27.96 -20.07
N PRO A 601 11.41 26.91 -20.17
CA PRO A 601 12.86 27.11 -20.34
C PRO A 601 13.15 27.76 -21.72
N SER A 602 14.28 28.44 -21.82
CA SER A 602 14.77 28.94 -23.10
C SER A 602 14.96 27.78 -24.10
N GLY A 603 14.55 27.97 -25.35
CA GLY A 603 14.66 26.93 -26.38
C GLY A 603 13.51 25.92 -26.42
N TRP A 604 12.40 26.17 -25.76
CA TRP A 604 11.20 25.30 -25.82
C TRP A 604 10.71 25.05 -27.27
N GLN A 605 10.96 26.02 -28.20
CA GLN A 605 10.62 25.85 -29.61
C GLN A 605 11.39 24.69 -30.28
N LEU A 606 12.66 24.48 -29.89
CA LEU A 606 13.45 23.35 -30.34
C LEU A 606 12.87 22.02 -29.86
N LEU A 607 12.37 21.98 -28.61
CA LEU A 607 11.66 20.81 -28.11
C LEU A 607 10.43 20.47 -28.96
N MET A 608 9.65 21.48 -29.38
CA MET A 608 8.48 21.24 -30.25
C MET A 608 8.89 20.77 -31.65
N GLN A 609 9.97 21.31 -32.22
CA GLN A 609 10.52 20.84 -33.50
C GLN A 609 11.00 19.39 -33.39
N ALA A 610 11.73 19.04 -32.33
CA ALA A 610 12.18 17.67 -32.06
C ALA A 610 10.99 16.71 -31.89
N THR A 611 9.96 17.15 -31.16
CA THR A 611 8.73 16.37 -30.96
C THR A 611 8.02 16.13 -32.31
N ALA A 612 7.90 17.15 -33.15
CA ALA A 612 7.29 17.02 -34.47
C ALA A 612 8.11 16.11 -35.43
N ALA A 613 9.42 16.01 -35.23
CA ALA A 613 10.30 15.11 -35.95
C ALA A 613 10.35 13.69 -35.33
N GLY A 614 9.58 13.41 -34.26
CA GLY A 614 9.61 12.13 -33.55
C GLY A 614 10.88 11.86 -32.73
N ILE A 615 11.73 12.89 -32.52
CA ILE A 615 12.99 12.74 -31.80
C ILE A 615 12.73 12.79 -30.30
N ASN A 616 13.07 11.70 -29.58
CA ASN A 616 12.84 11.53 -28.14
C ASN A 616 11.39 11.92 -27.71
N ALA A 617 10.42 11.48 -28.49
CA ALA A 617 9.01 11.76 -28.29
C ALA A 617 8.18 10.47 -28.49
N PRO A 618 8.40 9.43 -27.63
CA PRO A 618 7.60 8.20 -27.71
C PRO A 618 6.12 8.51 -27.53
N LEU A 619 5.27 7.66 -28.15
CA LEU A 619 3.83 7.81 -28.06
C LEU A 619 3.27 7.13 -26.81
N THR A 620 2.29 7.78 -26.17
CA THR A 620 1.63 7.25 -24.97
C THR A 620 0.10 7.38 -25.03
N SER A 621 -0.61 6.37 -24.50
CA SER A 621 -2.05 6.40 -24.21
C SER A 621 -2.35 6.72 -22.74
N SER A 622 -1.34 7.10 -21.95
CA SER A 622 -1.43 7.23 -20.48
C SER A 622 -2.43 8.28 -20.03
N VAL A 623 -3.35 7.85 -19.16
CA VAL A 623 -4.28 8.75 -18.45
C VAL A 623 -3.51 9.57 -17.39
N GLY A 624 -2.47 9.00 -16.77
CA GLY A 624 -1.61 9.77 -15.86
C GLY A 624 -1.01 11.00 -16.53
N ARG A 625 -0.63 10.89 -17.80
CA ARG A 625 -0.11 12.03 -18.60
C ARG A 625 -1.19 13.05 -18.95
N LEU A 626 -2.48 12.61 -19.06
CA LEU A 626 -3.59 13.56 -19.21
C LEU A 626 -3.80 14.39 -17.93
N PHE A 627 -3.63 13.79 -16.75
CA PHE A 627 -3.65 14.52 -15.47
C PHE A 627 -2.53 15.57 -15.40
N ASP A 628 -1.32 15.21 -15.80
CA ASP A 628 -0.18 16.12 -15.84
C ASP A 628 -0.46 17.32 -16.77
N ALA A 629 -0.93 17.03 -17.99
CA ALA A 629 -1.30 18.08 -18.94
C ALA A 629 -2.38 19.00 -18.38
N ALA A 630 -3.46 18.45 -17.80
CA ALA A 630 -4.56 19.22 -17.25
C ALA A 630 -4.10 20.13 -16.09
N ALA A 631 -3.27 19.59 -15.18
CA ALA A 631 -2.73 20.36 -14.07
C ALA A 631 -1.87 21.54 -14.54
N ALA A 632 -1.00 21.34 -15.54
CA ALA A 632 -0.16 22.39 -16.08
C ALA A 632 -0.94 23.42 -16.92
N LEU A 633 -1.92 22.98 -17.72
CA LEU A 633 -2.82 23.86 -18.47
C LEU A 633 -3.64 24.79 -17.56
N LEU A 634 -4.06 24.29 -16.39
CA LEU A 634 -4.77 25.07 -15.40
C LEU A 634 -3.84 25.88 -14.46
N GLY A 635 -2.52 25.84 -14.68
CA GLY A 635 -1.56 26.58 -13.85
C GLY A 635 -1.47 26.09 -12.41
N ILE A 636 -1.73 24.78 -12.17
CA ILE A 636 -1.70 24.17 -10.84
C ILE A 636 -0.29 23.64 -10.55
N THR A 637 0.28 22.84 -11.46
CA THR A 637 1.60 22.20 -11.28
C THR A 637 2.33 22.10 -12.60
N TYR A 638 3.55 22.63 -12.67
CA TYR A 638 4.41 22.58 -13.86
C TYR A 638 5.51 21.53 -13.76
N VAL A 639 5.91 21.15 -12.55
CA VAL A 639 6.99 20.19 -12.27
C VAL A 639 6.55 19.22 -11.17
N ASN A 640 6.69 17.94 -11.41
CA ASN A 640 6.47 16.88 -10.43
C ASN A 640 7.75 16.68 -9.60
N THR A 641 7.83 17.27 -8.40
CA THR A 641 8.92 17.05 -7.44
C THR A 641 8.82 15.69 -6.75
N TYR A 642 7.69 15.01 -6.91
CA TYR A 642 7.44 13.62 -6.54
C TYR A 642 6.39 13.01 -7.47
N GLU A 643 6.38 11.69 -7.56
CA GLU A 643 5.48 10.95 -8.44
C GLU A 643 4.00 11.24 -8.15
N GLY A 644 3.25 11.62 -9.21
CA GLY A 644 1.81 11.89 -9.15
C GLY A 644 1.41 13.22 -8.53
N ARG A 645 2.35 14.15 -8.26
CA ARG A 645 2.05 15.47 -7.67
C ARG A 645 0.96 16.19 -8.43
N ALA A 646 1.11 16.33 -9.73
CA ALA A 646 0.16 17.05 -10.58
C ALA A 646 -1.26 16.45 -10.48
N ALA A 647 -1.38 15.12 -10.50
CA ALA A 647 -2.67 14.44 -10.35
C ALA A 647 -3.29 14.65 -8.95
N ILE A 648 -2.47 14.61 -7.90
CA ILE A 648 -2.92 14.86 -6.52
C ILE A 648 -3.40 16.29 -6.37
N GLU A 649 -2.63 17.28 -6.82
CA GLU A 649 -2.99 18.70 -6.71
C GLU A 649 -4.22 19.04 -7.57
N LEU A 650 -4.38 18.39 -8.74
CA LEU A 650 -5.58 18.53 -9.57
C LEU A 650 -6.83 17.96 -8.89
N GLU A 651 -6.74 16.77 -8.25
CA GLU A 651 -7.84 16.19 -7.44
C GLU A 651 -8.25 17.16 -6.33
N GLN A 652 -7.28 17.70 -5.61
CA GLN A 652 -7.55 18.61 -4.50
C GLN A 652 -8.15 19.92 -4.96
N CYS A 653 -7.66 20.47 -6.08
CA CYS A 653 -8.24 21.64 -6.71
C CYS A 653 -9.70 21.37 -7.09
N ALA A 654 -9.99 20.24 -7.73
CA ALA A 654 -11.34 19.84 -8.12
C ALA A 654 -12.31 19.73 -6.92
N ARG A 655 -11.84 19.21 -5.78
CA ARG A 655 -12.64 19.07 -4.55
C ARG A 655 -12.99 20.44 -3.88
N ARG A 656 -12.38 21.53 -4.32
CA ARG A 656 -12.73 22.89 -3.87
C ARG A 656 -13.88 23.51 -4.64
N ALA A 657 -14.25 22.96 -5.81
CA ALA A 657 -15.33 23.49 -6.65
C ALA A 657 -16.67 23.51 -5.92
N ARG A 658 -17.36 24.65 -6.00
CA ARG A 658 -18.69 24.87 -5.38
C ARG A 658 -19.85 24.72 -6.39
N ARG A 659 -19.52 24.65 -7.70
CA ARG A 659 -20.51 24.47 -8.76
C ARG A 659 -20.67 23.01 -9.18
N ARG A 660 -21.76 22.72 -9.88
CA ARG A 660 -21.98 21.41 -10.49
C ARG A 660 -20.95 21.14 -11.60
N PRO A 661 -20.45 19.91 -11.75
CA PRO A 661 -19.54 19.52 -12.81
C PRO A 661 -20.23 19.61 -14.20
N ARG A 662 -19.41 19.82 -15.23
CA ARG A 662 -19.83 19.81 -16.63
C ARG A 662 -19.01 18.79 -17.38
N ILE A 663 -19.67 17.92 -18.16
CA ILE A 663 -18.98 17.04 -19.09
C ILE A 663 -18.52 17.88 -20.27
N LEU A 664 -17.22 17.92 -20.51
CA LEU A 664 -16.61 18.61 -21.63
C LEU A 664 -16.61 17.74 -22.90
N LEU A 665 -16.21 18.30 -24.03
CA LEU A 665 -16.18 17.58 -25.30
C LEU A 665 -15.03 16.57 -25.34
N TYR A 666 -15.34 15.32 -25.62
CA TYR A 666 -14.43 14.23 -26.02
C TYR A 666 -15.05 13.49 -27.21
N ARG A 667 -14.33 12.59 -27.82
CA ARG A 667 -14.82 11.80 -28.95
C ARG A 667 -14.44 10.34 -28.78
N VAL A 668 -15.28 9.44 -29.24
CA VAL A 668 -14.98 8.00 -29.31
C VAL A 668 -15.02 7.58 -30.77
N HIS A 669 -13.92 7.00 -31.25
CA HIS A 669 -13.73 6.60 -32.64
C HIS A 669 -13.75 5.08 -32.78
N GLU A 670 -14.38 4.59 -33.85
CA GLU A 670 -14.31 3.19 -34.27
C GLU A 670 -13.18 3.05 -35.32
N GLY A 671 -12.19 2.21 -35.03
CA GLY A 671 -11.17 1.73 -35.94
C GLY A 671 -10.60 2.76 -36.93
N GLY A 672 -9.68 3.57 -36.50
CA GLY A 672 -8.56 4.12 -37.30
C GLY A 672 -8.87 4.99 -38.53
N VAL A 673 -10.11 5.39 -38.84
CA VAL A 673 -10.38 6.26 -39.98
C VAL A 673 -10.95 7.59 -39.53
N TYR A 674 -10.08 8.58 -39.35
CA TYR A 674 -10.47 9.97 -39.28
C TYR A 674 -10.61 10.53 -40.69
N GLY A 675 -11.82 10.64 -41.17
CA GLY A 675 -12.14 11.59 -42.23
C GLY A 675 -12.06 13.00 -41.62
N LEU A 676 -10.93 13.67 -41.75
CA LEU A 676 -10.78 15.09 -41.43
C LEU A 676 -11.71 15.88 -42.31
N GLY A 677 -12.99 16.05 -41.90
CA GLY A 677 -13.86 17.03 -42.50
C GLY A 677 -13.26 18.42 -42.31
N ALA A 678 -13.32 19.27 -43.35
CA ALA A 678 -12.70 20.59 -43.40
C ALA A 678 -13.04 21.58 -42.26
N ARG A 679 -13.86 21.14 -41.28
CA ARG A 679 -14.23 21.91 -40.07
C ARG A 679 -13.32 21.65 -38.86
N ASP A 680 -12.39 20.69 -38.92
CA ASP A 680 -11.50 20.26 -37.80
C ASP A 680 -10.03 20.64 -38.02
N ALA A 681 -9.77 21.73 -38.75
CA ALA A 681 -8.40 22.26 -38.93
C ALA A 681 -7.61 22.44 -37.61
N GLY A 682 -8.34 22.63 -36.49
CA GLY A 682 -7.77 22.70 -35.15
C GLY A 682 -7.27 21.36 -34.59
N ALA A 683 -7.92 20.22 -34.92
CA ALA A 683 -7.47 18.89 -34.45
C ALA A 683 -6.21 18.45 -35.19
N ALA A 684 -6.15 18.73 -36.51
CA ALA A 684 -4.97 18.49 -37.34
C ALA A 684 -3.72 19.29 -36.90
N ALA A 685 -3.93 20.47 -36.31
CA ALA A 685 -2.83 21.28 -35.79
C ALA A 685 -2.17 20.68 -34.54
N CYS A 686 -2.95 20.00 -33.64
CA CYS A 686 -2.39 19.31 -32.49
C CYS A 686 -1.66 18.00 -32.84
N LEU A 687 -1.99 17.38 -33.97
CA LEU A 687 -1.35 16.17 -34.45
C LEU A 687 -0.17 16.49 -35.41
N ARG A 688 0.32 17.72 -35.44
CA ARG A 688 1.52 18.06 -36.25
C ARG A 688 2.68 17.15 -35.87
N GLY A 689 3.20 16.41 -36.86
CA GLY A 689 4.27 15.43 -36.68
C GLY A 689 3.84 14.03 -36.28
N ILE A 690 2.54 13.78 -36.05
CA ILE A 690 2.00 12.44 -35.81
C ILE A 690 0.99 12.14 -36.92
N SER A 691 1.19 11.04 -37.65
CA SER A 691 0.17 10.63 -38.62
C SER A 691 -1.10 10.16 -37.91
N PRO A 692 -2.28 10.27 -38.52
CA PRO A 692 -3.51 9.68 -37.94
C PRO A 692 -3.37 8.20 -37.62
N ALA A 693 -2.69 7.40 -38.46
CA ALA A 693 -2.40 6.00 -38.22
C ALA A 693 -1.51 5.77 -36.98
N GLU A 694 -0.61 6.71 -36.66
CA GLU A 694 0.23 6.64 -35.46
C GLU A 694 -0.54 7.05 -34.20
N ALA A 695 -1.43 8.05 -34.27
CA ALA A 695 -2.23 8.51 -33.14
C ALA A 695 -3.33 7.52 -32.76
N TYR A 696 -3.95 6.87 -33.74
CA TYR A 696 -5.11 5.98 -33.55
C TYR A 696 -4.80 4.48 -33.68
N GLY A 697 -3.53 4.10 -33.94
CA GLY A 697 -3.08 2.72 -34.19
C GLY A 697 -3.07 2.33 -35.67
N ARG A 698 -2.21 1.34 -36.02
CA ARG A 698 -1.99 0.94 -37.42
C ARG A 698 -3.07 0.02 -38.00
N ASP A 699 -3.91 -0.59 -37.18
CA ASP A 699 -4.86 -1.61 -37.63
C ASP A 699 -6.24 -0.99 -37.94
N ALA A 700 -6.34 -0.37 -39.11
CA ALA A 700 -7.60 0.17 -39.67
C ALA A 700 -8.47 -0.91 -40.31
N GLY A 701 -8.57 -2.13 -39.71
CA GLY A 701 -9.42 -3.23 -40.17
C GLY A 701 -10.63 -3.44 -39.22
N ARG A 702 -11.60 -4.27 -39.64
CA ARG A 702 -12.64 -4.74 -38.73
C ARG A 702 -11.98 -5.42 -37.52
N GLY A 703 -12.19 -4.85 -36.29
CA GLY A 703 -11.61 -5.33 -35.06
C GLY A 703 -10.50 -4.42 -34.48
N ALA A 704 -10.23 -3.24 -35.06
CA ALA A 704 -9.32 -2.28 -34.44
C ALA A 704 -9.88 -1.73 -33.10
N PRO A 705 -9.02 -1.49 -32.08
CA PRO A 705 -9.46 -0.99 -30.78
C PRO A 705 -10.19 0.35 -30.89
N LEU A 706 -11.23 0.54 -30.06
CA LEU A 706 -11.92 1.82 -29.92
C LEU A 706 -10.97 2.86 -29.28
N THR A 707 -11.05 4.11 -29.70
CA THR A 707 -10.14 5.16 -29.22
C THR A 707 -10.92 6.34 -28.63
N ILE A 708 -10.55 6.76 -27.41
CA ILE A 708 -11.06 8.00 -26.79
C ILE A 708 -10.10 9.14 -27.15
N ASP A 709 -10.58 10.12 -27.92
CA ASP A 709 -9.87 11.38 -28.17
C ASP A 709 -10.25 12.40 -27.07
N PHE A 710 -9.30 12.67 -26.17
CA PHE A 710 -9.45 13.60 -25.07
C PHE A 710 -8.80 14.98 -25.34
N ILE A 711 -8.21 15.20 -26.52
CA ILE A 711 -7.59 16.46 -26.94
C ILE A 711 -8.59 17.63 -26.91
N PRO A 712 -9.87 17.48 -27.35
CA PRO A 712 -10.86 18.57 -27.24
C PRO A 712 -11.07 19.05 -25.80
N THR A 713 -11.10 18.12 -24.85
CA THR A 713 -11.17 18.44 -23.40
C THR A 713 -9.98 19.28 -22.95
N LEU A 714 -8.75 18.83 -23.23
CA LEU A 714 -7.53 19.57 -22.87
C LEU A 714 -7.51 21.00 -23.46
N ARG A 715 -8.00 21.20 -24.68
CA ARG A 715 -8.12 22.52 -25.30
C ARG A 715 -9.12 23.41 -24.58
N ILE A 716 -10.28 22.88 -24.18
CA ILE A 716 -11.28 23.64 -23.42
C ILE A 716 -10.71 24.05 -22.06
N LEU A 717 -9.92 23.18 -21.42
CA LEU A 717 -9.24 23.51 -20.17
C LEU A 717 -8.23 24.65 -20.35
N ALA A 718 -7.51 24.66 -21.47
CA ALA A 718 -6.51 25.65 -21.79
C ALA A 718 -7.10 27.04 -22.15
N ASP A 719 -8.32 27.06 -22.71
CA ASP A 719 -8.93 28.30 -23.19
C ASP A 719 -9.16 29.29 -22.05
N GLY A 720 -8.47 30.43 -22.11
CA GLY A 720 -8.53 31.51 -21.12
C GLY A 720 -8.01 31.09 -19.71
N ALA A 721 -7.25 30.01 -19.59
CA ALA A 721 -6.80 29.45 -18.30
C ALA A 721 -5.98 30.42 -17.45
N GLU A 722 -5.23 31.35 -18.09
CA GLU A 722 -4.41 32.35 -17.40
C GLU A 722 -5.21 33.42 -16.63
N LYS A 723 -6.50 33.53 -16.91
CA LYS A 723 -7.39 34.55 -16.32
C LYS A 723 -8.40 33.97 -15.34
N LEU A 724 -8.30 32.66 -15.02
CA LEU A 724 -9.24 32.01 -14.14
C LEU A 724 -9.05 32.43 -12.69
N SER A 725 -10.15 32.75 -12.03
CA SER A 725 -10.21 32.77 -10.57
C SER A 725 -9.98 31.36 -9.99
N ASP A 726 -9.69 31.27 -8.70
CA ASP A 726 -9.48 29.98 -8.04
C ASP A 726 -10.75 29.10 -8.09
N GLU A 727 -11.95 29.68 -7.98
CA GLU A 727 -13.22 28.95 -8.09
C GLU A 727 -13.44 28.42 -9.52
N GLU A 728 -13.13 29.20 -10.54
CA GLU A 728 -13.21 28.75 -11.95
C GLU A 728 -12.19 27.67 -12.25
N ARG A 729 -10.97 27.79 -11.72
CA ARG A 729 -9.91 26.78 -11.81
C ARG A 729 -10.35 25.47 -11.18
N ALA A 730 -10.89 25.54 -9.95
CA ALA A 730 -11.44 24.39 -9.26
C ALA A 730 -12.60 23.73 -10.05
N GLY A 731 -13.49 24.57 -10.60
CA GLY A 731 -14.57 24.11 -11.45
C GLY A 731 -14.10 23.37 -12.70
N ARG A 732 -13.05 23.88 -13.39
CA ARG A 732 -12.47 23.20 -14.57
C ARG A 732 -11.72 21.92 -14.20
N ALA A 733 -11.04 21.89 -13.07
CA ALA A 733 -10.43 20.66 -12.55
C ALA A 733 -11.49 19.57 -12.26
N LEU A 734 -12.66 19.96 -11.72
CA LEU A 734 -13.80 19.04 -11.53
C LEU A 734 -14.39 18.58 -12.86
N ASP A 735 -14.51 19.50 -13.86
CA ASP A 735 -15.00 19.18 -15.20
C ASP A 735 -14.09 18.13 -15.88
N PHE A 736 -12.76 18.24 -15.72
CA PHE A 736 -11.81 17.23 -16.20
C PHE A 736 -12.12 15.84 -15.62
N HIS A 737 -12.27 15.74 -14.29
CA HIS A 737 -12.52 14.45 -13.64
C HIS A 737 -13.84 13.82 -14.08
N VAL A 738 -14.94 14.59 -14.11
CA VAL A 738 -16.24 14.06 -14.54
C VAL A 738 -16.25 13.70 -16.01
N THR A 739 -15.53 14.44 -16.85
CA THR A 739 -15.41 14.15 -18.28
C THR A 739 -14.65 12.84 -18.51
N LEU A 740 -13.57 12.63 -17.75
CA LEU A 740 -12.79 11.38 -17.79
C LEU A 740 -13.66 10.19 -17.35
N ALA A 741 -14.43 10.35 -16.27
CA ALA A 741 -15.37 9.32 -15.81
C ALA A 741 -16.47 9.01 -16.85
N ALA A 742 -17.04 10.05 -17.48
CA ALA A 742 -18.06 9.88 -18.54
C ALA A 742 -17.48 9.18 -19.77
N ALA A 743 -16.30 9.59 -20.23
CA ALA A 743 -15.63 8.97 -21.38
C ALA A 743 -15.28 7.50 -21.12
N THR A 744 -14.84 7.20 -19.90
CA THR A 744 -14.57 5.82 -19.45
C THR A 744 -15.86 4.99 -19.48
N TYR A 745 -16.95 5.54 -18.93
CA TYR A 745 -18.27 4.89 -18.97
C TYR A 745 -18.75 4.62 -20.39
N ASP A 746 -18.69 5.61 -21.28
CA ASP A 746 -19.15 5.48 -22.67
C ASP A 746 -18.44 4.35 -23.40
N LEU A 747 -17.13 4.22 -23.23
CA LEU A 747 -16.37 3.14 -23.85
C LEU A 747 -16.70 1.78 -23.21
N LEU A 748 -16.75 1.70 -21.89
CA LEU A 748 -17.16 0.47 -21.18
C LEU A 748 -18.56 0.02 -21.58
N ASP A 749 -19.53 0.95 -21.75
CA ASP A 749 -20.89 0.62 -22.14
C ASP A 749 -20.98 0.10 -23.60
N ARG A 750 -20.20 0.67 -24.53
CA ARG A 750 -20.08 0.15 -25.91
C ARG A 750 -19.48 -1.25 -25.90
N LEU A 751 -18.34 -1.44 -25.24
CA LEU A 751 -17.68 -2.74 -25.14
C LEU A 751 -18.56 -3.78 -24.46
N SER A 752 -19.32 -3.39 -23.44
CA SER A 752 -20.27 -4.27 -22.77
C SER A 752 -21.41 -4.75 -23.71
N ARG A 753 -21.90 -3.91 -24.63
CA ARG A 753 -22.91 -4.31 -25.61
C ARG A 753 -22.35 -5.30 -26.62
N GLU A 754 -21.10 -5.11 -27.04
CA GLU A 754 -20.40 -5.97 -28.01
C GLU A 754 -20.04 -7.33 -27.39
N THR A 755 -19.45 -7.32 -26.20
CA THR A 755 -18.93 -8.53 -25.54
C THR A 755 -19.96 -9.24 -24.66
N ARG A 756 -21.07 -8.56 -24.29
CA ARG A 756 -22.10 -8.99 -23.32
C ARG A 756 -21.60 -9.17 -21.90
N LEU A 757 -20.41 -8.68 -21.58
CA LEU A 757 -19.84 -8.73 -20.24
C LEU A 757 -20.47 -7.65 -19.34
N ARG A 758 -20.70 -8.00 -18.05
CA ARG A 758 -21.34 -7.12 -17.06
C ARG A 758 -20.48 -6.92 -15.81
N THR A 759 -19.32 -7.54 -15.76
CA THR A 759 -18.34 -7.33 -14.68
C THR A 759 -17.25 -6.40 -15.19
N VAL A 760 -16.93 -5.37 -14.41
CA VAL A 760 -15.90 -4.36 -14.71
C VAL A 760 -14.85 -4.38 -13.60
N ALA A 761 -13.58 -4.54 -13.95
CA ALA A 761 -12.44 -4.43 -13.05
C ALA A 761 -11.69 -3.11 -13.32
N LEU A 762 -11.42 -2.35 -12.27
CA LEU A 762 -10.70 -1.07 -12.33
C LEU A 762 -9.37 -1.20 -11.56
N SER A 763 -8.25 -0.89 -12.22
CA SER A 763 -6.91 -0.94 -11.60
C SER A 763 -5.93 -0.01 -12.33
N GLY A 764 -4.72 0.12 -11.78
CA GLY A 764 -3.68 1.05 -12.22
C GLY A 764 -3.55 2.25 -11.29
N GLY A 765 -2.37 2.89 -11.31
CA GLY A 765 -2.01 3.96 -10.39
C GLY A 765 -2.95 5.16 -10.38
N VAL A 766 -3.63 5.44 -11.50
CA VAL A 766 -4.61 6.54 -11.62
C VAL A 766 -5.85 6.31 -10.76
N PHE A 767 -6.23 5.06 -10.50
CA PHE A 767 -7.38 4.77 -9.63
C PHE A 767 -7.09 4.97 -8.12
N GLN A 768 -5.90 5.43 -7.75
CA GLN A 768 -5.65 6.00 -6.43
C GLN A 768 -6.36 7.35 -6.24
N ASN A 769 -6.78 8.02 -7.33
CA ASN A 769 -7.59 9.24 -7.29
C ASN A 769 -9.03 8.89 -6.87
N ALA A 770 -9.34 9.18 -5.60
CA ALA A 770 -10.64 8.84 -5.04
C ALA A 770 -11.79 9.59 -5.71
N LEU A 771 -11.57 10.86 -6.11
CA LEU A 771 -12.60 11.64 -6.81
C LEU A 771 -12.96 11.01 -8.15
N LEU A 772 -11.97 10.53 -8.92
CA LEU A 772 -12.24 9.83 -10.18
C LEU A 772 -13.04 8.57 -9.95
N VAL A 773 -12.65 7.76 -8.96
CA VAL A 773 -13.36 6.51 -8.63
C VAL A 773 -14.79 6.80 -8.20
N GLU A 774 -15.00 7.76 -7.29
CA GLU A 774 -16.32 8.20 -6.83
C GLU A 774 -17.22 8.63 -8.00
N LEU A 775 -16.71 9.49 -8.89
CA LEU A 775 -17.45 9.96 -10.07
C LEU A 775 -17.75 8.84 -11.06
N LEU A 776 -16.79 7.95 -11.33
CA LEU A 776 -17.00 6.83 -12.25
C LEU A 776 -18.04 5.85 -11.71
N LEU A 777 -18.03 5.57 -10.42
CA LEU A 777 -19.03 4.70 -9.79
C LEU A 777 -20.46 5.25 -9.92
N LEU A 778 -20.66 6.57 -9.94
CA LEU A 778 -21.98 7.15 -10.20
C LEU A 778 -22.55 6.76 -11.58
N PHE A 779 -21.68 6.49 -12.56
CA PHE A 779 -22.10 6.06 -13.89
C PHE A 779 -22.29 4.55 -14.02
N ILE A 780 -21.46 3.73 -13.31
CA ILE A 780 -21.35 2.30 -13.62
C ILE A 780 -21.99 1.37 -12.58
N ARG A 781 -22.09 1.74 -11.30
CA ARG A 781 -22.45 0.82 -10.19
C ARG A 781 -23.83 0.17 -10.34
N ASP A 782 -24.81 0.87 -10.96
CA ASP A 782 -26.18 0.37 -11.10
C ASP A 782 -26.33 -0.57 -12.32
N LYS A 783 -25.33 -0.61 -13.20
CA LYS A 783 -25.35 -1.41 -14.44
C LYS A 783 -24.38 -2.58 -14.43
N TYR A 784 -23.31 -2.48 -13.65
CA TYR A 784 -22.17 -3.40 -13.67
C TYR A 784 -21.83 -3.90 -12.28
N ARG A 785 -21.37 -5.13 -12.19
CA ARG A 785 -20.60 -5.60 -11.04
C ARG A 785 -19.20 -5.00 -11.13
N VAL A 786 -18.86 -4.10 -10.22
CA VAL A 786 -17.57 -3.41 -10.22
C VAL A 786 -16.62 -4.10 -9.23
N LEU A 787 -15.42 -4.42 -9.69
CA LEU A 787 -14.33 -4.99 -8.88
C LEU A 787 -13.25 -3.90 -8.68
N LEU A 788 -12.96 -3.60 -7.43
CA LEU A 788 -11.91 -2.66 -7.00
C LEU A 788 -10.91 -3.40 -6.10
N PRO A 789 -9.62 -3.04 -6.12
CA PRO A 789 -8.64 -3.64 -5.22
C PRO A 789 -8.82 -3.09 -3.78
N HIS A 790 -8.80 -3.98 -2.78
CA HIS A 790 -8.95 -3.67 -1.35
C HIS A 790 -7.81 -4.23 -0.49
N THR A 791 -7.21 -5.36 -0.89
CA THR A 791 -6.14 -6.06 -0.17
C THR A 791 -4.78 -5.84 -0.82
N VAL A 792 -4.76 -5.69 -2.15
CA VAL A 792 -3.56 -5.33 -2.90
C VAL A 792 -3.65 -3.87 -3.35
N PRO A 793 -2.50 -3.15 -3.50
CA PRO A 793 -2.52 -1.80 -4.05
C PRO A 793 -3.04 -1.75 -5.49
N PRO A 794 -3.81 -0.71 -5.89
CA PRO A 794 -4.18 -0.51 -7.30
C PRO A 794 -3.00 -0.11 -8.19
N ASN A 795 -1.92 0.41 -7.60
CA ASN A 795 -0.69 0.81 -8.30
C ASN A 795 0.29 -0.36 -8.49
N ASP A 796 1.50 -0.09 -8.95
CA ASP A 796 2.54 -1.09 -9.25
C ASP A 796 2.86 -2.03 -8.08
N GLY A 797 2.59 -1.61 -6.83
CA GLY A 797 2.70 -2.49 -5.67
C GLY A 797 1.79 -3.72 -5.70
N GLY A 798 0.77 -3.75 -6.57
CA GLY A 798 -0.11 -4.90 -6.79
C GLY A 798 0.29 -5.78 -7.98
N ILE A 799 1.17 -5.31 -8.86
CA ILE A 799 1.56 -5.98 -10.12
C ILE A 799 2.09 -7.40 -9.87
N ALA A 800 2.97 -7.56 -8.89
CA ALA A 800 3.59 -8.86 -8.60
C ALA A 800 2.55 -9.93 -8.25
N TYR A 801 1.47 -9.57 -7.56
CA TYR A 801 0.37 -10.48 -7.25
C TYR A 801 -0.40 -10.88 -8.51
N GLY A 802 -0.72 -9.92 -9.39
CA GLY A 802 -1.35 -10.20 -10.67
C GLY A 802 -0.48 -11.07 -11.58
N GLN A 803 0.80 -10.79 -11.66
CA GLN A 803 1.78 -11.60 -12.40
C GLN A 803 1.82 -13.04 -11.86
N ALA A 804 1.84 -13.21 -10.53
CA ALA A 804 1.83 -14.52 -9.88
C ALA A 804 0.55 -15.29 -10.23
N ALA A 805 -0.62 -14.65 -10.18
CA ALA A 805 -1.90 -15.27 -10.53
C ALA A 805 -1.93 -15.73 -11.99
N VAL A 806 -1.43 -14.92 -12.93
CA VAL A 806 -1.30 -15.29 -14.36
C VAL A 806 -0.32 -16.44 -14.53
N GLY A 807 0.84 -16.41 -13.84
CA GLY A 807 1.85 -17.45 -13.90
C GLY A 807 1.32 -18.81 -13.47
N VAL A 808 0.62 -18.85 -12.33
CA VAL A 808 -0.01 -20.08 -11.82
C VAL A 808 -1.09 -20.59 -12.78
N MET A 809 -1.91 -19.68 -13.37
CA MET A 809 -3.01 -20.08 -14.24
C MET A 809 -2.56 -20.69 -15.57
N ARG A 810 -1.38 -20.32 -16.07
CA ARG A 810 -0.79 -20.91 -17.29
C ARG A 810 -0.42 -22.38 -17.10
N ASP A 811 -0.03 -22.79 -15.89
CA ASP A 811 0.27 -24.19 -15.57
C ASP A 811 -0.99 -25.06 -15.56
N PHE A 812 -2.17 -24.54 -15.25
CA PHE A 812 -3.45 -25.25 -15.32
C PHE A 812 -3.97 -25.51 -16.73
N GLY A 813 -3.33 -24.95 -17.76
CA GLY A 813 -3.75 -25.04 -19.16
C GLY A 813 -2.85 -25.88 -20.08
N ALA A 814 -1.75 -26.44 -19.55
CA ALA A 814 -0.79 -27.27 -20.28
C ALA A 814 -1.12 -28.80 -20.16
#